data_85a9e3071fcb74a85565f73f62d7bb6b
#
_entry.id   85a9e3071fcb74a85565f73f62d7bb6b
#
_cell.length_a   1.000
_cell.length_b   1.000
_cell.length_c   1.000
_cell.angle_alpha   90.00
_cell.angle_beta   90.00
_cell.angle_gamma   90.00
#
_symmetry.space_group_name_H-M   'P 1'
#
loop_
_entity.id
_entity.type
_entity.pdbx_description
1 polymer ?
#
loop_
_entity_poly.entity_id
_entity_poly.type
_entity_poly.pdbx_seq_one_letter_code
_entity_poly.pdbx_strand_id
1 'polypeptide(L)'
;MKLRMLIALMPFLLFAQSKGTISGTVVDTKNNEGLIGVNIIVKGTYYGAASDLNGRFFITGVSAGTYDIEASIIGYKILLQTGIKVEPGKTTVLDYQMEETVLTLGEEVVVIGSKPLFDVNETASVVRLTSEDIANKVVSSVEDILSEQIGVTTHDNEIHIRGGRIDESMFIVDGQSVKDPLSGYSGNLFINPEAIQDLEIVTGGYNAEYGQAMSGVINIRLKEGRKHFEGSFKYASDNWGMGQDVLTHYSTDRVEFNIGGPDPIMELLLPKLGLDLPGSFSIFLNGYGKMYNSNLPTSNQLYPHRYWSIPGMDNDSQDELLSALAPRENNDWHALYKMTWRMSPKKKLSVSYDMSLNINQGYFMPRAFSSTYYPYTYQEILDNYNTITRETRLVNLNWTHTLSTRSFYEITMGRFLTLEHSAVQDLHWSEYEERLDLEPINYTVIDQDGNITISYGDEFYDTGFAPEWYDVSSDNYRLDADWTYHKEDRHKIKAGFENTVTEIQVLDIDEPWAGTTGFGANYDMYRAHTTFGAFYVQDRIIFEGMTVNLGMRYDYWFPGKYVENAIKDPNTVIITDAAREKFNEETFELFGYKGKGRFSPRFGISHPVTDNDVLYFYYGHFSQLPTFQYVYAKLNSVSQSTYQVFGNPNLNTKTTVQYELGIKHRFSEDQVLELKAYWKDMFDYETSQTITPSNPKYAHLRFNMYFNADYARARGVEMILKSRVFKRWYVDLNFNYSIVTGKSSSPLDNLLVQAGALSEKPLGENFMSWDKPLQFFSNIYYNHPANWGASLRIEFGSGRRYTRSIPGTNEYEDGIRYVDGVPYYVGPRDGDNPNAYISDYTPELFKILGMENISGYSMVDLKLHKSFNIAGLKYKLYLEIENIFDEQIPRRI
;
A
#
# COMPACT_ATOMS: atom_id res chain seq x y z
N MET A 1 -34.34 14.31 39.33
CA MET A 1 -35.50 14.17 38.43
C MET A 1 -35.45 12.76 37.83
N LYS A 2 -36.37 11.90 38.22
CA LYS A 2 -36.34 10.44 37.94
C LYS A 2 -36.87 10.20 36.52
N LEU A 3 -36.01 9.74 35.62
CA LEU A 3 -36.40 9.30 34.29
C LEU A 3 -36.83 7.82 34.37
N ARG A 4 -38.12 7.56 34.23
CA ARG A 4 -38.69 6.21 34.17
C ARG A 4 -38.43 5.61 32.81
N MET A 5 -37.63 4.57 32.80
CA MET A 5 -37.37 3.71 31.65
C MET A 5 -38.57 2.77 31.45
N LEU A 6 -39.37 3.02 30.44
CA LEU A 6 -40.48 2.15 30.03
C LEU A 6 -39.92 1.04 29.13
N ILE A 7 -39.71 -0.15 29.69
CA ILE A 7 -39.40 -1.35 28.93
C ILE A 7 -40.74 -1.90 28.41
N ALA A 8 -41.00 -1.69 27.12
CA ALA A 8 -42.08 -2.37 26.46
C ALA A 8 -41.66 -3.83 26.13
N LEU A 9 -42.20 -4.79 26.88
CA LEU A 9 -42.12 -6.20 26.53
C LEU A 9 -42.92 -6.40 25.23
N MET A 10 -42.22 -6.52 24.12
CA MET A 10 -42.79 -7.03 22.88
C MET A 10 -42.82 -8.54 22.97
N PRO A 11 -44.00 -9.24 22.75
CA PRO A 11 -44.02 -10.68 22.74
C PRO A 11 -43.22 -11.18 21.53
N PHE A 12 -42.16 -11.93 21.77
CA PHE A 12 -41.49 -12.74 20.77
C PHE A 12 -42.48 -13.79 20.26
N LEU A 13 -43.14 -13.50 19.15
CA LEU A 13 -43.79 -14.51 18.34
C LEU A 13 -42.70 -15.38 17.75
N LEU A 14 -42.44 -16.53 18.29
CA LEU A 14 -41.69 -17.62 17.68
C LEU A 14 -42.41 -18.01 16.38
N PHE A 15 -42.08 -17.41 15.27
CA PHE A 15 -42.37 -17.95 13.95
C PHE A 15 -41.50 -19.20 13.80
N ALA A 16 -42.11 -20.38 13.96
CA ALA A 16 -41.49 -21.60 13.51
C ALA A 16 -41.28 -21.43 11.97
N GLN A 17 -40.09 -21.11 11.55
CA GLN A 17 -39.73 -21.05 10.13
C GLN A 17 -39.85 -22.45 9.56
N SER A 18 -40.81 -22.63 8.68
CA SER A 18 -41.02 -23.89 7.98
C SER A 18 -39.88 -24.10 6.97
N LYS A 19 -39.25 -25.25 7.06
CA LYS A 19 -38.04 -25.59 6.29
C LYS A 19 -38.38 -26.26 4.97
N GLY A 20 -37.57 -26.03 3.92
CA GLY A 20 -37.61 -26.69 2.64
C GLY A 20 -36.37 -27.54 2.37
N THR A 21 -36.30 -28.13 1.18
CA THR A 21 -35.16 -28.94 0.71
C THR A 21 -34.72 -28.42 -0.65
N ILE A 22 -33.38 -28.37 -0.92
CA ILE A 22 -32.83 -28.16 -2.25
C ILE A 22 -32.17 -29.46 -2.67
N SER A 23 -32.44 -29.92 -3.88
CA SER A 23 -31.77 -31.10 -4.46
C SER A 23 -31.48 -30.89 -5.94
N GLY A 24 -30.60 -31.71 -6.52
CA GLY A 24 -30.33 -31.64 -7.93
C GLY A 24 -29.18 -32.51 -8.35
N THR A 25 -28.72 -32.28 -9.58
CA THR A 25 -27.57 -32.98 -10.16
C THR A 25 -26.54 -31.97 -10.69
N VAL A 26 -25.27 -32.32 -10.60
CA VAL A 26 -24.19 -31.56 -11.20
C VAL A 26 -23.42 -32.47 -12.15
N VAL A 27 -23.31 -32.04 -13.41
CA VAL A 27 -22.67 -32.83 -14.47
C VAL A 27 -21.62 -31.99 -15.22
N ASP A 28 -20.62 -32.65 -15.80
CA ASP A 28 -19.67 -32.04 -16.72
C ASP A 28 -20.33 -31.69 -18.05
N THR A 29 -20.14 -30.51 -18.56
CA THR A 29 -20.75 -30.00 -19.82
C THR A 29 -20.29 -30.75 -21.05
N LYS A 30 -19.08 -31.36 -21.05
CA LYS A 30 -18.51 -32.03 -22.23
C LYS A 30 -18.98 -33.46 -22.40
N ASN A 31 -19.03 -34.23 -21.30
CA ASN A 31 -19.32 -35.67 -21.34
C ASN A 31 -20.63 -36.04 -20.60
N ASN A 32 -21.27 -35.06 -19.97
CA ASN A 32 -22.52 -35.22 -19.20
C ASN A 32 -22.42 -36.25 -18.05
N GLU A 33 -21.19 -36.52 -17.56
CA GLU A 33 -20.94 -37.38 -16.40
C GLU A 33 -21.19 -36.63 -15.10
N GLY A 34 -21.70 -37.31 -14.08
CA GLY A 34 -21.95 -36.75 -12.76
C GLY A 34 -20.62 -36.33 -12.09
N LEU A 35 -20.53 -35.10 -11.65
CA LEU A 35 -19.37 -34.60 -10.94
C LEU A 35 -19.49 -34.84 -9.44
N ILE A 36 -18.60 -35.71 -8.92
CA ILE A 36 -18.51 -36.01 -7.49
C ILE A 36 -17.76 -34.91 -6.73
N GLY A 37 -18.25 -34.56 -5.53
CA GLY A 37 -17.55 -33.66 -4.62
C GLY A 37 -17.67 -32.20 -5.03
N VAL A 38 -18.63 -31.82 -5.85
CA VAL A 38 -18.97 -30.42 -6.09
C VAL A 38 -19.57 -29.86 -4.81
N ASN A 39 -18.99 -28.77 -4.31
CA ASN A 39 -19.49 -28.10 -3.13
C ASN A 39 -20.65 -27.17 -3.54
N ILE A 40 -21.84 -27.44 -3.05
CA ILE A 40 -23.06 -26.66 -3.30
C ILE A 40 -23.38 -25.89 -2.02
N ILE A 41 -23.27 -24.58 -2.06
CA ILE A 41 -23.45 -23.69 -0.90
C ILE A 41 -24.63 -22.77 -1.13
N VAL A 42 -25.53 -22.68 -0.14
CA VAL A 42 -26.54 -21.63 -0.10
C VAL A 42 -25.88 -20.37 0.47
N LYS A 43 -25.58 -19.43 -0.41
CA LYS A 43 -24.80 -18.22 -0.04
C LYS A 43 -25.44 -17.45 1.10
N GLY A 44 -24.60 -16.93 1.98
CA GLY A 44 -25.07 -16.21 3.17
C GLY A 44 -25.68 -17.08 4.25
N THR A 45 -25.55 -18.41 4.17
CA THR A 45 -26.02 -19.36 5.19
C THR A 45 -24.95 -20.43 5.45
N TYR A 46 -25.19 -21.29 6.43
CA TYR A 46 -24.39 -22.50 6.68
C TYR A 46 -24.92 -23.73 5.96
N TYR A 47 -25.97 -23.59 5.16
CA TYR A 47 -26.53 -24.71 4.40
C TYR A 47 -25.67 -25.00 3.17
N GLY A 48 -25.31 -26.28 3.01
CA GLY A 48 -24.57 -26.77 1.87
C GLY A 48 -24.53 -28.28 1.83
N ALA A 49 -24.12 -28.82 0.70
CA ALA A 49 -23.88 -30.24 0.51
C ALA A 49 -22.85 -30.47 -0.57
N ALA A 50 -22.16 -31.61 -0.51
CA ALA A 50 -21.34 -32.09 -1.62
C ALA A 50 -22.15 -33.05 -2.51
N SER A 51 -21.86 -33.05 -3.82
CA SER A 51 -22.45 -34.02 -4.75
C SER A 51 -21.86 -35.42 -4.55
N ASP A 52 -22.71 -36.45 -4.71
CA ASP A 52 -22.34 -37.85 -4.62
C ASP A 52 -21.62 -38.37 -5.90
N LEU A 53 -21.33 -39.68 -5.94
CA LEU A 53 -20.68 -40.34 -7.08
C LEU A 53 -21.44 -40.20 -8.41
N ASN A 54 -22.75 -39.90 -8.36
CA ASN A 54 -23.56 -39.66 -9.55
C ASN A 54 -23.85 -38.18 -9.82
N GLY A 55 -23.13 -37.28 -9.12
CA GLY A 55 -23.37 -35.84 -9.19
C GLY A 55 -24.59 -35.34 -8.44
N ARG A 56 -25.26 -36.16 -7.63
CA ARG A 56 -26.49 -35.75 -6.93
C ARG A 56 -26.15 -35.07 -5.61
N PHE A 57 -26.97 -34.08 -5.25
CA PHE A 57 -26.83 -33.37 -3.97
C PHE A 57 -28.19 -33.14 -3.32
N PHE A 58 -28.16 -33.02 -1.97
CA PHE A 58 -29.36 -32.75 -1.16
C PHE A 58 -29.01 -31.85 -0.01
N ILE A 59 -29.66 -30.68 0.07
CA ILE A 59 -29.53 -29.72 1.19
C ILE A 59 -30.87 -29.68 1.89
N THR A 60 -30.95 -30.27 3.07
CA THR A 60 -32.20 -30.38 3.84
C THR A 60 -32.24 -29.33 4.95
N GLY A 61 -33.45 -28.95 5.35
CA GLY A 61 -33.64 -28.06 6.49
C GLY A 61 -33.39 -26.60 6.21
N VAL A 62 -33.36 -26.20 4.95
CA VAL A 62 -33.17 -24.78 4.54
C VAL A 62 -34.43 -24.00 4.90
N SER A 63 -34.25 -22.88 5.56
CA SER A 63 -35.34 -21.95 5.90
C SER A 63 -36.06 -21.47 4.64
N ALA A 64 -37.38 -21.26 4.67
CA ALA A 64 -38.07 -20.69 3.53
C ALA A 64 -37.61 -19.29 3.21
N GLY A 65 -37.24 -19.02 1.96
CA GLY A 65 -36.65 -17.74 1.53
C GLY A 65 -36.23 -17.78 0.07
N THR A 66 -35.59 -16.71 -0.36
CA THR A 66 -34.93 -16.60 -1.68
C THR A 66 -33.43 -16.56 -1.47
N TYR A 67 -32.70 -17.43 -2.14
CA TYR A 67 -31.27 -17.62 -1.94
C TYR A 67 -30.51 -17.64 -3.25
N ASP A 68 -29.25 -17.34 -3.16
CA ASP A 68 -28.26 -17.56 -4.20
C ASP A 68 -27.51 -18.85 -3.88
N ILE A 69 -27.34 -19.71 -4.87
CA ILE A 69 -26.72 -21.02 -4.69
C ILE A 69 -25.52 -21.13 -5.59
N GLU A 70 -24.39 -21.42 -4.96
CA GLU A 70 -23.09 -21.58 -5.62
C GLU A 70 -22.72 -23.04 -5.70
N ALA A 71 -22.32 -23.49 -6.92
CA ALA A 71 -21.73 -24.80 -7.13
C ALA A 71 -20.26 -24.61 -7.54
N SER A 72 -19.33 -25.17 -6.76
CA SER A 72 -17.88 -25.00 -6.95
C SER A 72 -17.12 -26.31 -6.77
N ILE A 73 -16.14 -26.55 -7.64
CA ILE A 73 -15.18 -27.64 -7.56
C ILE A 73 -13.91 -27.26 -8.30
N ILE A 74 -12.75 -27.68 -7.80
CA ILE A 74 -11.45 -27.38 -8.42
C ILE A 74 -11.41 -27.94 -9.84
N GLY A 75 -10.97 -27.12 -10.79
CA GLY A 75 -10.87 -27.46 -12.19
C GLY A 75 -12.12 -27.17 -13.01
N TYR A 76 -13.13 -26.56 -12.40
CA TYR A 76 -14.37 -26.14 -13.06
C TYR A 76 -14.71 -24.69 -12.76
N LYS A 77 -15.41 -24.03 -13.67
CA LYS A 77 -15.97 -22.70 -13.43
C LYS A 77 -17.00 -22.76 -12.30
N ILE A 78 -16.89 -21.86 -11.36
CA ILE A 78 -17.91 -21.70 -10.32
C ILE A 78 -19.20 -21.24 -10.97
N LEU A 79 -20.31 -21.92 -10.63
CA LEU A 79 -21.64 -21.52 -11.05
C LEU A 79 -22.40 -20.91 -9.89
N LEU A 80 -22.90 -19.70 -10.05
CA LEU A 80 -23.77 -19.04 -9.11
C LEU A 80 -25.16 -18.88 -9.75
N GLN A 81 -26.18 -19.49 -9.12
CA GLN A 81 -27.56 -19.32 -9.53
C GLN A 81 -28.28 -18.45 -8.51
N THR A 82 -28.79 -17.31 -8.94
CA THR A 82 -29.39 -16.31 -8.06
C THR A 82 -30.90 -16.39 -8.03
N GLY A 83 -31.49 -15.92 -6.92
CA GLY A 83 -32.94 -15.78 -6.79
C GLY A 83 -33.73 -17.08 -6.64
N ILE A 84 -33.10 -18.12 -6.12
CA ILE A 84 -33.74 -19.45 -5.92
C ILE A 84 -34.69 -19.39 -4.74
N LYS A 85 -35.97 -19.64 -5.02
CA LYS A 85 -37.01 -19.62 -4.00
C LYS A 85 -37.14 -20.99 -3.35
N VAL A 86 -36.90 -21.05 -2.05
CA VAL A 86 -37.15 -22.22 -1.20
C VAL A 86 -38.49 -22.06 -0.51
N GLU A 87 -39.46 -22.97 -0.82
CA GLU A 87 -40.78 -22.93 -0.21
C GLU A 87 -40.89 -23.95 0.93
N PRO A 88 -41.72 -23.66 1.93
CA PRO A 88 -41.89 -24.54 3.09
C PRO A 88 -42.41 -25.95 2.68
N GLY A 89 -41.73 -27.00 3.15
CA GLY A 89 -42.12 -28.39 2.93
C GLY A 89 -41.99 -28.88 1.49
N LYS A 90 -41.39 -28.04 0.60
CA LYS A 90 -41.14 -28.43 -0.80
C LYS A 90 -39.67 -28.65 -1.09
N THR A 91 -39.39 -29.41 -2.13
CA THR A 91 -38.06 -29.60 -2.68
C THR A 91 -37.91 -28.73 -3.93
N THR A 92 -36.91 -27.86 -3.91
CA THR A 92 -36.47 -27.07 -5.06
C THR A 92 -35.40 -27.87 -5.80
N VAL A 93 -35.60 -28.17 -7.07
CA VAL A 93 -34.64 -28.95 -7.88
C VAL A 93 -33.81 -28.03 -8.72
N LEU A 94 -32.45 -28.19 -8.66
CA LEU A 94 -31.46 -27.39 -9.36
C LEU A 94 -30.46 -28.34 -10.05
N ASP A 95 -30.40 -28.29 -11.36
CA ASP A 95 -29.42 -29.04 -12.14
C ASP A 95 -28.35 -28.12 -12.71
N TYR A 96 -27.07 -28.46 -12.51
CA TYR A 96 -25.93 -27.71 -12.93
C TYR A 96 -25.13 -28.43 -14.00
N GLN A 97 -24.70 -27.70 -15.01
CA GLN A 97 -23.70 -28.12 -16.01
C GLN A 97 -22.45 -27.29 -15.84
N MET A 98 -21.37 -27.89 -15.35
CA MET A 98 -20.12 -27.20 -15.08
C MET A 98 -19.10 -27.38 -16.22
N GLU A 99 -18.45 -26.30 -16.60
CA GLU A 99 -17.39 -26.27 -17.60
C GLU A 99 -16.01 -26.34 -16.94
N GLU A 100 -15.14 -27.23 -17.41
CA GLU A 100 -13.75 -27.29 -16.94
C GLU A 100 -13.02 -25.99 -17.17
N THR A 101 -12.25 -25.54 -16.18
CA THR A 101 -11.38 -24.33 -16.26
C THR A 101 -10.13 -24.50 -15.42
N VAL A 102 -9.11 -23.72 -15.71
CA VAL A 102 -7.94 -23.60 -14.84
C VAL A 102 -8.23 -22.55 -13.78
N LEU A 103 -8.23 -22.93 -12.52
CA LEU A 103 -8.36 -22.00 -11.40
C LEU A 103 -7.01 -21.35 -11.10
N THR A 104 -7.01 -20.06 -10.89
CA THR A 104 -5.90 -19.35 -10.24
C THR A 104 -6.26 -19.15 -8.76
N LEU A 105 -5.27 -19.10 -7.88
CA LEU A 105 -5.49 -18.78 -6.46
C LEU A 105 -6.31 -17.48 -6.34
N GLY A 106 -7.49 -17.60 -5.76
CA GLY A 106 -8.41 -16.46 -5.60
C GLY A 106 -9.34 -16.15 -6.76
N GLU A 107 -9.32 -16.89 -7.89
CA GLU A 107 -10.37 -16.80 -8.90
C GLU A 107 -11.65 -17.49 -8.44
N GLU A 108 -12.54 -16.71 -7.85
CA GLU A 108 -13.96 -17.03 -7.85
C GLU A 108 -14.53 -16.48 -9.18
N VAL A 109 -14.61 -17.28 -10.21
CA VAL A 109 -15.24 -16.86 -11.47
C VAL A 109 -16.73 -16.80 -11.26
N VAL A 110 -17.22 -15.63 -10.90
CA VAL A 110 -18.65 -15.36 -10.81
C VAL A 110 -19.18 -15.18 -12.23
N VAL A 111 -19.78 -16.19 -12.77
CA VAL A 111 -20.59 -16.07 -14.00
C VAL A 111 -21.98 -15.63 -13.61
N ILE A 112 -22.24 -14.32 -13.79
CA ILE A 112 -23.58 -13.69 -13.70
C ILE A 112 -24.25 -13.77 -12.31
N GLY A 113 -24.03 -12.76 -11.53
CA GLY A 113 -24.68 -12.46 -10.27
C GLY A 113 -23.82 -11.51 -9.47
N SER A 114 -24.39 -10.52 -8.86
CA SER A 114 -23.66 -9.68 -7.92
C SER A 114 -23.13 -10.55 -6.79
N LYS A 115 -21.82 -10.43 -6.49
CA LYS A 115 -21.20 -11.12 -5.36
C LYS A 115 -22.03 -10.89 -4.10
N PRO A 116 -22.33 -11.90 -3.29
CA PRO A 116 -23.08 -11.71 -2.06
C PRO A 116 -22.30 -10.79 -1.12
N LEU A 117 -23.01 -9.85 -0.52
CA LEU A 117 -22.42 -8.90 0.44
C LEU A 117 -22.03 -9.57 1.78
N PHE A 118 -22.47 -10.81 2.00
CA PHE A 118 -22.37 -11.52 3.27
C PHE A 118 -21.77 -12.92 3.08
N ASP A 119 -20.66 -13.22 3.75
CA ASP A 119 -20.05 -14.55 3.82
C ASP A 119 -19.90 -14.99 5.27
N VAL A 120 -20.53 -16.09 5.61
CA VAL A 120 -20.54 -16.66 6.98
C VAL A 120 -19.21 -17.32 7.35
N ASN A 121 -18.39 -17.66 6.37
CA ASN A 121 -17.14 -18.39 6.57
C ASN A 121 -15.91 -17.49 6.64
N GLU A 122 -16.07 -16.20 6.52
CA GLU A 122 -14.96 -15.25 6.54
C GLU A 122 -14.47 -15.01 7.98
N THR A 123 -13.20 -15.28 8.22
CA THR A 123 -12.54 -15.15 9.53
C THR A 123 -11.60 -13.94 9.60
N ALA A 124 -11.63 -13.05 8.59
CA ALA A 124 -10.71 -11.94 8.41
C ALA A 124 -11.44 -10.68 7.96
N SER A 125 -10.82 -9.51 8.16
CA SER A 125 -11.29 -8.24 7.59
C SER A 125 -10.80 -8.08 6.16
N VAL A 126 -11.66 -8.37 5.20
CA VAL A 126 -11.34 -8.32 3.77
C VAL A 126 -12.31 -7.43 3.03
N VAL A 127 -11.79 -6.49 2.26
CA VAL A 127 -12.53 -5.71 1.28
C VAL A 127 -12.14 -6.19 -0.12
N ARG A 128 -13.13 -6.50 -0.94
CA ARG A 128 -12.91 -6.91 -2.34
C ARG A 128 -13.63 -5.96 -3.26
N LEU A 129 -12.91 -5.46 -4.25
CA LEU A 129 -13.41 -4.56 -5.29
C LEU A 129 -13.18 -5.20 -6.64
N THR A 130 -14.24 -5.27 -7.45
CA THR A 130 -14.16 -5.72 -8.83
C THR A 130 -13.79 -4.57 -9.76
N SER A 131 -13.41 -4.88 -11.00
CA SER A 131 -13.18 -3.85 -12.02
C SER A 131 -14.39 -2.94 -12.26
N GLU A 132 -15.63 -3.44 -12.06
CA GLU A 132 -16.85 -2.66 -12.16
C GLU A 132 -17.00 -1.70 -10.96
N ASP A 133 -16.71 -2.17 -9.74
CA ASP A 133 -16.73 -1.33 -8.55
C ASP A 133 -15.73 -0.18 -8.68
N ILE A 134 -14.52 -0.46 -9.16
CA ILE A 134 -13.47 0.53 -9.39
C ILE A 134 -13.88 1.55 -10.46
N ALA A 135 -14.44 1.10 -11.59
CA ALA A 135 -14.87 1.98 -12.70
C ALA A 135 -16.00 2.96 -12.32
N ASN A 136 -16.77 2.65 -11.27
CA ASN A 136 -17.86 3.50 -10.76
C ASN A 136 -17.36 4.53 -9.73
N LYS A 137 -16.13 4.43 -9.24
CA LYS A 137 -15.53 5.35 -8.26
C LYS A 137 -14.90 6.58 -8.91
N VAL A 138 -14.68 7.63 -8.12
CA VAL A 138 -13.92 8.82 -8.50
C VAL A 138 -12.47 8.58 -8.06
N VAL A 139 -11.72 7.85 -8.85
CA VAL A 139 -10.34 7.44 -8.50
C VAL A 139 -9.44 7.48 -9.72
N SER A 140 -8.20 7.91 -9.54
CA SER A 140 -7.17 7.99 -10.58
C SER A 140 -5.97 7.08 -10.33
N SER A 141 -5.82 6.58 -9.11
CA SER A 141 -4.71 5.71 -8.68
C SER A 141 -5.21 4.60 -7.75
N VAL A 142 -4.35 3.64 -7.43
CA VAL A 142 -4.63 2.62 -6.41
C VAL A 142 -4.67 3.26 -5.02
N GLU A 143 -3.86 4.26 -4.79
CA GLU A 143 -3.81 5.05 -3.54
C GLU A 143 -5.16 5.71 -3.27
N ASP A 144 -5.80 6.29 -4.30
CA ASP A 144 -7.16 6.86 -4.18
C ASP A 144 -8.18 5.79 -3.78
N ILE A 145 -8.10 4.60 -4.38
CA ILE A 145 -8.98 3.47 -4.03
C ILE A 145 -8.77 3.07 -2.56
N LEU A 146 -7.52 3.03 -2.11
CA LEU A 146 -7.16 2.64 -0.75
C LEU A 146 -7.59 3.69 0.27
N SER A 147 -7.44 4.99 -0.05
CA SER A 147 -7.82 6.09 0.84
C SER A 147 -9.31 6.08 1.21
N GLU A 148 -10.16 5.55 0.35
CA GLU A 148 -11.60 5.39 0.60
C GLU A 148 -11.95 4.17 1.48
N GLN A 149 -10.97 3.32 1.81
CA GLN A 149 -11.26 2.11 2.55
C GLN A 149 -11.18 2.32 4.05
N ILE A 150 -12.01 1.59 4.76
CA ILE A 150 -12.03 1.63 6.21
C ILE A 150 -10.70 1.15 6.80
N GLY A 151 -10.23 1.82 7.86
CA GLY A 151 -8.95 1.50 8.48
C GLY A 151 -7.72 1.94 7.69
N VAL A 152 -7.89 2.67 6.59
CA VAL A 152 -6.81 3.29 5.83
C VAL A 152 -6.78 4.78 6.10
N THR A 153 -5.60 5.29 6.43
CA THR A 153 -5.35 6.72 6.63
C THR A 153 -4.27 7.16 5.67
N THR A 154 -4.50 8.24 4.95
CA THR A 154 -3.50 8.85 4.08
C THR A 154 -2.89 10.08 4.74
N HIS A 155 -1.57 10.23 4.64
CA HIS A 155 -0.81 11.35 5.15
C HIS A 155 0.39 11.61 4.24
N ASP A 156 0.52 12.81 3.69
CA ASP A 156 1.62 13.21 2.79
C ASP A 156 1.87 12.18 1.66
N ASN A 157 0.83 11.66 1.02
CA ASN A 157 0.81 10.57 0.05
C ASN A 157 1.22 9.19 0.59
N GLU A 158 1.43 9.06 1.90
CA GLU A 158 1.71 7.80 2.57
C GLU A 158 0.41 7.10 2.97
N ILE A 159 0.42 5.77 2.89
CA ILE A 159 -0.73 4.93 3.22
C ILE A 159 -0.44 4.19 4.53
N HIS A 160 -1.27 4.45 5.52
CA HIS A 160 -1.22 3.81 6.83
C HIS A 160 -2.44 2.92 7.03
N ILE A 161 -2.25 1.62 7.19
CA ILE A 161 -3.34 0.68 7.42
C ILE A 161 -3.44 0.36 8.91
N ARG A 162 -4.59 0.68 9.52
CA ARG A 162 -4.84 0.48 10.95
C ARG A 162 -3.68 0.92 11.83
N GLY A 163 -3.18 2.13 11.54
CA GLY A 163 -2.16 2.79 12.32
C GLY A 163 -0.72 2.29 12.19
N GLY A 164 -0.43 1.40 11.26
CA GLY A 164 0.94 0.99 10.99
C GLY A 164 1.76 2.04 10.25
N ARG A 165 3.08 1.90 10.26
CA ARG A 165 3.98 2.71 9.46
C ARG A 165 3.82 2.39 7.96
N ILE A 166 4.28 3.27 7.10
CA ILE A 166 4.19 3.15 5.63
C ILE A 166 4.81 1.86 5.09
N ASP A 167 5.90 1.41 5.69
CA ASP A 167 6.64 0.21 5.29
C ASP A 167 6.01 -1.11 5.75
N GLU A 168 4.91 -1.07 6.51
CA GLU A 168 4.27 -2.26 7.09
C GLU A 168 3.21 -2.90 6.20
N SER A 169 2.81 -2.24 5.15
CA SER A 169 1.86 -2.75 4.18
C SER A 169 2.57 -3.50 3.06
N MET A 170 1.93 -4.53 2.52
CA MET A 170 2.44 -5.33 1.42
C MET A 170 1.52 -5.23 0.22
N PHE A 171 2.08 -4.83 -0.92
CA PHE A 171 1.40 -4.87 -2.20
C PHE A 171 1.85 -6.09 -2.98
N ILE A 172 0.88 -6.82 -3.51
CA ILE A 172 1.06 -8.02 -4.31
C ILE A 172 0.37 -7.80 -5.64
N VAL A 173 1.09 -8.01 -6.73
CA VAL A 173 0.58 -7.89 -8.09
C VAL A 173 0.73 -9.24 -8.80
N ASP A 174 -0.41 -9.84 -9.19
CA ASP A 174 -0.44 -11.19 -9.79
C ASP A 174 0.41 -12.23 -9.02
N GLY A 175 0.37 -12.18 -7.67
CA GLY A 175 1.09 -13.09 -6.78
C GLY A 175 2.50 -12.65 -6.41
N GLN A 176 3.06 -11.58 -7.02
CA GLN A 176 4.39 -11.07 -6.70
C GLN A 176 4.35 -9.85 -5.78
N SER A 177 5.19 -9.86 -4.75
CA SER A 177 5.40 -8.67 -3.92
C SER A 177 6.13 -7.59 -4.70
N VAL A 178 5.60 -6.37 -4.67
CA VAL A 178 6.21 -5.18 -5.26
C VAL A 178 6.74 -4.22 -4.18
N LYS A 179 7.13 -4.78 -3.05
CA LYS A 179 7.79 -4.06 -1.97
C LYS A 179 9.29 -3.92 -2.26
N ASP A 180 9.78 -2.71 -2.23
CA ASP A 180 11.22 -2.46 -2.26
C ASP A 180 11.81 -2.73 -0.85
N PRO A 181 12.67 -3.72 -0.68
CA PRO A 181 13.20 -4.05 0.65
C PRO A 181 14.22 -3.03 1.15
N LEU A 182 14.81 -2.20 0.28
CA LEU A 182 15.76 -1.16 0.68
C LEU A 182 15.06 -0.02 1.42
N SER A 183 14.02 0.54 0.83
CA SER A 183 13.24 1.63 1.43
C SER A 183 12.07 1.14 2.30
N GLY A 184 11.66 -0.11 2.13
CA GLY A 184 10.46 -0.67 2.76
C GLY A 184 9.14 -0.25 2.09
N TYR A 185 9.20 0.60 1.08
CA TYR A 185 8.02 1.14 0.42
C TYR A 185 7.45 0.20 -0.65
N SER A 186 6.13 0.13 -0.75
CA SER A 186 5.44 -0.72 -1.72
C SER A 186 4.74 0.04 -2.85
N GLY A 187 4.70 1.36 -2.79
CA GLY A 187 4.02 2.23 -3.76
C GLY A 187 4.89 2.66 -4.96
N ASN A 188 6.07 2.06 -5.14
CA ASN A 188 6.96 2.46 -6.23
C ASN A 188 6.45 2.03 -7.62
N LEU A 189 5.71 0.93 -7.71
CA LEU A 189 5.07 0.49 -8.95
C LEU A 189 3.70 1.13 -9.09
N PHE A 190 3.56 2.07 -10.02
CA PHE A 190 2.25 2.60 -10.37
C PHE A 190 1.43 1.55 -11.11
N ILE A 191 0.18 1.37 -10.74
CA ILE A 191 -0.75 0.45 -11.41
C ILE A 191 -1.99 1.24 -11.80
N ASN A 192 -2.29 1.23 -13.11
CA ASN A 192 -3.50 1.87 -13.60
C ASN A 192 -4.75 1.12 -13.08
N PRO A 193 -5.70 1.79 -12.39
CA PRO A 193 -6.95 1.19 -11.97
C PRO A 193 -7.72 0.48 -13.09
N GLU A 194 -7.64 0.98 -14.31
CA GLU A 194 -8.26 0.36 -15.48
C GLU A 194 -7.64 -0.98 -15.88
N ALA A 195 -6.42 -1.28 -15.44
CA ALA A 195 -5.76 -2.58 -15.65
C ALA A 195 -6.18 -3.64 -14.62
N ILE A 196 -6.85 -3.24 -13.55
CA ILE A 196 -7.19 -4.12 -12.43
C ILE A 196 -8.43 -4.96 -12.75
N GLN A 197 -8.30 -6.27 -12.61
CA GLN A 197 -9.42 -7.21 -12.67
C GLN A 197 -10.19 -7.23 -11.35
N ASP A 198 -9.46 -7.37 -10.25
CA ASP A 198 -9.98 -7.27 -8.90
C ASP A 198 -8.86 -6.87 -7.92
N LEU A 199 -9.27 -6.26 -6.82
CA LEU A 199 -8.43 -5.76 -5.76
C LEU A 199 -8.97 -6.31 -4.44
N GLU A 200 -8.11 -6.98 -3.68
CA GLU A 200 -8.40 -7.47 -2.34
C GLU A 200 -7.55 -6.72 -1.31
N ILE A 201 -8.19 -6.10 -0.35
CA ILE A 201 -7.55 -5.35 0.73
C ILE A 201 -7.83 -6.08 2.04
N VAL A 202 -6.80 -6.62 2.65
CA VAL A 202 -6.88 -7.34 3.92
C VAL A 202 -6.26 -6.47 5.00
N THR A 203 -7.11 -5.84 5.82
CA THR A 203 -6.66 -4.93 6.89
C THR A 203 -6.39 -5.65 8.20
N GLY A 204 -6.75 -6.93 8.29
CA GLY A 204 -6.49 -7.75 9.46
C GLY A 204 -6.93 -9.18 9.25
N GLY A 205 -6.35 -10.09 10.05
CA GLY A 205 -6.72 -11.49 9.98
C GLY A 205 -6.19 -12.23 8.76
N TYR A 206 -5.13 -11.76 8.11
CA TYR A 206 -4.62 -12.41 6.91
C TYR A 206 -3.92 -13.74 7.21
N ASN A 207 -4.07 -14.65 6.26
CA ASN A 207 -3.62 -16.04 6.32
C ASN A 207 -2.09 -16.19 6.38
N ALA A 208 -1.61 -17.41 6.72
CA ALA A 208 -0.19 -17.71 6.83
C ALA A 208 0.61 -17.59 5.51
N GLU A 209 -0.09 -17.62 4.38
CA GLU A 209 0.49 -17.37 3.07
C GLU A 209 1.09 -15.95 2.90
N TYR A 210 0.60 -14.97 3.64
CA TYR A 210 1.10 -13.61 3.58
C TYR A 210 2.16 -13.35 4.65
N GLY A 211 3.36 -12.96 4.25
CA GLY A 211 4.48 -12.55 5.10
C GLY A 211 4.93 -11.14 4.81
N GLN A 212 5.96 -10.67 5.52
CA GLN A 212 6.55 -9.33 5.35
C GLN A 212 5.54 -8.18 5.42
N ALA A 213 4.43 -8.39 6.12
CA ALA A 213 3.34 -7.43 6.34
C ALA A 213 2.95 -7.44 7.81
N MET A 214 2.82 -6.27 8.41
CA MET A 214 2.38 -6.10 9.80
C MET A 214 1.05 -5.35 9.91
N SER A 215 0.69 -4.58 8.88
CA SER A 215 -0.48 -3.71 8.92
C SER A 215 -1.58 -4.12 7.96
N GLY A 216 -1.25 -4.48 6.73
CA GLY A 216 -2.23 -4.91 5.74
C GLY A 216 -1.61 -5.53 4.51
N VAL A 217 -2.44 -6.20 3.73
CA VAL A 217 -2.07 -6.79 2.43
C VAL A 217 -3.01 -6.27 1.37
N ILE A 218 -2.45 -5.73 0.31
CA ILE A 218 -3.15 -5.27 -0.88
C ILE A 218 -2.81 -6.22 -2.02
N ASN A 219 -3.77 -7.04 -2.43
CA ASN A 219 -3.57 -8.04 -3.48
C ASN A 219 -4.32 -7.61 -4.75
N ILE A 220 -3.56 -7.34 -5.80
CA ILE A 220 -4.02 -6.80 -7.08
C ILE A 220 -3.89 -7.89 -8.13
N ARG A 221 -4.99 -8.18 -8.80
CA ARG A 221 -4.98 -9.04 -9.98
C ARG A 221 -5.24 -8.22 -11.23
N LEU A 222 -4.37 -8.38 -12.21
CA LEU A 222 -4.41 -7.67 -13.48
C LEU A 222 -5.33 -8.39 -14.47
N LYS A 223 -6.01 -7.63 -15.33
CA LYS A 223 -6.88 -8.15 -16.38
C LYS A 223 -6.14 -9.09 -17.31
N GLU A 224 -6.87 -10.06 -17.85
CA GLU A 224 -6.42 -10.97 -18.91
C GLU A 224 -7.19 -10.72 -20.19
N GLY A 225 -6.60 -11.08 -21.33
CA GLY A 225 -7.28 -11.04 -22.60
C GLY A 225 -8.46 -12.02 -22.65
N ARG A 226 -9.54 -11.63 -23.33
CA ARG A 226 -10.74 -12.45 -23.55
C ARG A 226 -10.74 -13.11 -24.92
N LYS A 227 -11.78 -13.91 -25.21
CA LYS A 227 -11.95 -14.60 -26.50
C LYS A 227 -12.19 -13.64 -27.68
N HIS A 228 -12.59 -12.41 -27.43
CA HIS A 228 -12.81 -11.37 -28.43
C HIS A 228 -11.96 -10.16 -28.13
N PHE A 229 -11.55 -9.46 -29.18
CA PHE A 229 -10.86 -8.19 -29.01
C PHE A 229 -11.79 -7.17 -28.40
N GLU A 230 -11.32 -6.53 -27.36
CA GLU A 230 -11.92 -5.38 -26.73
C GLU A 230 -10.83 -4.35 -26.45
N GLY A 231 -11.16 -3.09 -26.49
CA GLY A 231 -10.22 -2.03 -26.20
C GLY A 231 -10.93 -0.76 -25.76
N SER A 232 -10.20 0.06 -25.05
CA SER A 232 -10.65 1.38 -24.64
C SER A 232 -9.51 2.38 -24.78
N PHE A 233 -9.88 3.60 -25.10
CA PHE A 233 -9.00 4.75 -25.05
C PHE A 233 -9.70 5.84 -24.23
N LYS A 234 -8.95 6.46 -23.30
CA LYS A 234 -9.45 7.51 -22.44
C LYS A 234 -8.46 8.67 -22.44
N TYR A 235 -8.99 9.86 -22.59
CA TYR A 235 -8.23 11.08 -22.44
C TYR A 235 -8.97 12.01 -21.46
N ALA A 236 -8.25 12.58 -20.53
CA ALA A 236 -8.77 13.57 -19.59
C ALA A 236 -7.77 14.73 -19.48
N SER A 237 -8.30 15.94 -19.37
CA SER A 237 -7.50 17.14 -19.16
C SER A 237 -8.27 18.13 -18.29
N ASP A 238 -7.55 18.87 -17.46
CA ASP A 238 -8.09 20.00 -16.69
C ASP A 238 -7.91 21.34 -17.42
N ASN A 239 -7.16 21.36 -18.53
CA ASN A 239 -6.91 22.54 -19.32
C ASN A 239 -8.03 22.79 -20.36
N TRP A 240 -8.97 23.64 -20.01
CA TRP A 240 -10.15 23.98 -20.84
C TRP A 240 -9.92 25.23 -21.71
N GLY A 241 -8.68 25.71 -21.82
CA GLY A 241 -8.34 26.93 -22.58
C GLY A 241 -8.80 28.22 -21.92
N MET A 242 -9.25 28.18 -20.68
CA MET A 242 -9.51 29.32 -19.84
C MET A 242 -8.23 29.73 -19.14
N GLY A 243 -7.87 31.01 -19.12
CA GLY A 243 -6.64 31.49 -18.51
C GLY A 243 -6.50 31.08 -17.04
N GLN A 244 -5.29 30.94 -16.57
CA GLN A 244 -4.96 30.53 -15.20
C GLN A 244 -5.62 31.41 -14.11
N ASP A 245 -5.98 32.65 -14.45
CA ASP A 245 -6.59 33.59 -13.51
C ASP A 245 -8.03 33.26 -13.12
N VAL A 246 -8.69 32.32 -13.82
CA VAL A 246 -10.11 32.01 -13.65
C VAL A 246 -10.36 30.64 -13.02
N LEU A 247 -9.47 29.67 -13.26
CA LEU A 247 -9.57 28.30 -12.74
C LEU A 247 -8.20 27.81 -12.31
N THR A 248 -8.09 27.25 -11.12
CA THR A 248 -6.90 26.55 -10.66
C THR A 248 -6.80 25.24 -11.45
N HIS A 249 -5.89 25.18 -12.40
CA HIS A 249 -5.55 23.95 -13.10
C HIS A 249 -4.05 23.74 -13.11
N TYR A 250 -3.67 22.50 -13.05
CA TYR A 250 -2.24 22.10 -13.06
C TYR A 250 -1.78 21.68 -14.46
N SER A 251 -2.49 22.04 -15.50
CA SER A 251 -2.24 21.63 -16.88
C SER A 251 -2.11 20.11 -17.00
N THR A 252 -2.98 19.38 -16.30
CA THR A 252 -2.94 17.93 -16.26
C THR A 252 -3.44 17.37 -17.58
N ASP A 253 -2.67 16.47 -18.17
CA ASP A 253 -3.12 15.60 -19.24
C ASP A 253 -2.95 14.15 -18.83
N ARG A 254 -4.02 13.35 -19.03
CA ARG A 254 -4.03 11.92 -18.73
C ARG A 254 -4.50 11.14 -19.95
N VAL A 255 -3.69 10.21 -20.39
CA VAL A 255 -3.96 9.31 -21.52
C VAL A 255 -3.93 7.87 -21.03
N GLU A 256 -4.95 7.11 -21.36
CA GLU A 256 -5.05 5.70 -21.02
C GLU A 256 -5.52 4.88 -22.22
N PHE A 257 -4.94 3.71 -22.42
CA PHE A 257 -5.46 2.76 -23.39
C PHE A 257 -5.40 1.33 -22.86
N ASN A 258 -6.37 0.52 -23.25
CA ASN A 258 -6.44 -0.90 -22.95
C ASN A 258 -6.78 -1.66 -24.23
N ILE A 259 -6.12 -2.78 -24.43
CA ILE A 259 -6.40 -3.71 -25.55
C ILE A 259 -6.32 -5.12 -25.00
N GLY A 260 -7.38 -5.88 -25.10
CA GLY A 260 -7.41 -7.30 -24.73
C GLY A 260 -8.02 -8.15 -25.82
N GLY A 261 -7.60 -9.41 -25.93
CA GLY A 261 -8.13 -10.32 -26.93
C GLY A 261 -7.29 -11.57 -27.13
N PRO A 262 -7.62 -12.37 -28.15
CA PRO A 262 -6.77 -13.47 -28.60
C PRO A 262 -5.40 -12.95 -29.02
N ASP A 263 -4.34 -13.69 -28.70
CA ASP A 263 -2.99 -13.30 -29.12
C ASP A 263 -2.87 -13.37 -30.65
N PRO A 264 -2.61 -12.25 -31.35
CA PRO A 264 -2.59 -12.25 -32.81
C PRO A 264 -1.39 -13.04 -33.38
N ILE A 265 -0.31 -13.16 -32.64
CA ILE A 265 0.87 -13.92 -33.09
C ILE A 265 0.61 -15.41 -32.89
N MET A 266 0.21 -15.83 -31.69
CA MET A 266 0.04 -17.23 -31.33
C MET A 266 -1.22 -17.86 -31.94
N GLU A 267 -2.32 -17.09 -32.04
CA GLU A 267 -3.61 -17.58 -32.50
C GLU A 267 -3.84 -17.37 -34.02
N LEU A 268 -3.19 -16.36 -34.65
CA LEU A 268 -3.45 -16.03 -36.03
C LEU A 268 -2.22 -16.25 -36.95
N LEU A 269 -1.01 -15.87 -36.50
CA LEU A 269 0.21 -15.94 -37.36
C LEU A 269 0.86 -17.30 -37.31
N LEU A 270 1.14 -17.88 -36.14
CA LEU A 270 1.83 -19.18 -36.02
C LEU A 270 1.07 -20.33 -36.69
N PRO A 271 -0.26 -20.47 -36.57
CA PRO A 271 -1.00 -21.49 -37.29
C PRO A 271 -0.85 -21.38 -38.83
N LYS A 272 -0.80 -20.14 -39.36
CA LYS A 272 -0.55 -19.93 -40.80
C LYS A 272 0.84 -20.36 -41.26
N LEU A 273 1.81 -20.41 -40.34
CA LEU A 273 3.18 -20.89 -40.53
C LEU A 273 3.33 -22.38 -40.25
N GLY A 274 2.23 -23.10 -39.97
CA GLY A 274 2.22 -24.52 -39.67
C GLY A 274 2.64 -24.91 -38.25
N LEU A 275 2.71 -23.93 -37.34
CA LEU A 275 3.00 -24.12 -35.90
C LEU A 275 1.72 -23.98 -35.11
N ASP A 276 1.08 -25.10 -34.79
CA ASP A 276 -0.17 -25.14 -34.05
C ASP A 276 0.11 -25.57 -32.59
N LEU A 277 -0.01 -24.66 -31.67
CA LEU A 277 0.19 -24.92 -30.23
C LEU A 277 -1.14 -25.27 -29.56
N PRO A 278 -1.16 -26.22 -28.61
CA PRO A 278 -2.39 -26.65 -27.97
C PRO A 278 -2.98 -25.57 -27.04
N GLY A 279 -4.30 -25.47 -27.02
CA GLY A 279 -5.01 -24.58 -26.12
C GLY A 279 -5.36 -23.23 -26.72
N SER A 280 -5.37 -22.18 -25.91
CA SER A 280 -5.67 -20.81 -26.34
C SER A 280 -4.73 -19.79 -25.74
N PHE A 281 -4.41 -18.77 -26.53
CA PHE A 281 -3.57 -17.65 -26.12
C PHE A 281 -4.37 -16.37 -26.11
N SER A 282 -4.20 -15.58 -25.06
CA SER A 282 -4.79 -14.26 -24.97
C SER A 282 -3.78 -13.25 -24.48
N ILE A 283 -3.94 -11.99 -24.88
CA ILE A 283 -3.11 -10.87 -24.46
C ILE A 283 -3.95 -9.77 -23.85
N PHE A 284 -3.34 -9.05 -22.92
CA PHE A 284 -3.85 -7.79 -22.39
C PHE A 284 -2.71 -6.77 -22.39
N LEU A 285 -2.99 -5.60 -22.95
CA LEU A 285 -2.10 -4.46 -23.02
C LEU A 285 -2.77 -3.29 -22.31
N ASN A 286 -2.03 -2.60 -21.46
CA ASN A 286 -2.45 -1.33 -20.87
C ASN A 286 -1.32 -0.32 -20.98
N GLY A 287 -1.65 0.92 -21.32
CA GLY A 287 -0.74 2.05 -21.25
C GLY A 287 -1.41 3.20 -20.54
N TYR A 288 -0.63 3.92 -19.77
CA TYR A 288 -1.04 5.08 -19.02
C TYR A 288 0.05 6.14 -19.04
N GLY A 289 -0.36 7.39 -19.16
CA GLY A 289 0.50 8.55 -19.02
C GLY A 289 -0.26 9.67 -18.34
N LYS A 290 0.33 10.28 -17.32
CA LYS A 290 -0.17 11.47 -16.64
C LYS A 290 0.97 12.46 -16.49
N MET A 291 0.76 13.67 -16.96
CA MET A 291 1.70 14.77 -16.86
C MET A 291 0.99 15.96 -16.24
N TYR A 292 1.60 16.58 -15.25
CA TYR A 292 0.99 17.73 -14.59
C TYR A 292 2.04 18.63 -13.95
N ASN A 293 1.72 19.91 -13.81
CA ASN A 293 2.47 20.87 -13.04
C ASN A 293 1.89 21.02 -11.64
N SER A 294 2.62 21.60 -10.71
CA SER A 294 2.08 22.10 -9.45
C SER A 294 1.90 23.62 -9.51
N ASN A 295 1.65 24.22 -8.38
CA ASN A 295 1.65 25.68 -8.21
C ASN A 295 3.04 26.28 -8.00
N LEU A 296 4.08 25.45 -8.10
CA LEU A 296 5.48 25.84 -7.95
C LEU A 296 6.09 26.20 -9.31
N PRO A 297 7.12 27.03 -9.36
CA PRO A 297 7.86 27.31 -10.58
C PRO A 297 8.43 26.03 -11.18
N THR A 298 8.39 25.88 -12.48
CA THR A 298 8.84 24.69 -13.20
C THR A 298 10.17 24.95 -13.91
N SER A 299 11.12 24.04 -13.82
CA SER A 299 12.32 24.05 -14.65
C SER A 299 11.96 23.89 -16.13
N ASN A 300 12.69 24.59 -17.00
CA ASN A 300 12.55 24.49 -18.45
C ASN A 300 13.30 23.30 -19.07
N GLN A 301 14.00 22.49 -18.27
CA GLN A 301 14.95 21.48 -18.76
C GLN A 301 14.45 20.07 -18.88
N LEU A 302 13.15 19.85 -18.77
CA LEU A 302 12.58 18.52 -19.01
C LEU A 302 12.41 18.28 -20.52
N TYR A 303 13.53 18.08 -21.21
CA TYR A 303 13.52 17.82 -22.65
C TYR A 303 13.13 16.38 -22.95
N PRO A 304 12.24 16.14 -23.95
CA PRO A 304 11.83 14.79 -24.32
C PRO A 304 12.99 13.85 -24.65
N HIS A 305 14.06 14.32 -25.30
CA HIS A 305 15.18 13.48 -25.70
C HIS A 305 15.93 12.82 -24.53
N ARG A 306 15.81 13.35 -23.33
CA ARG A 306 16.44 12.76 -22.13
C ARG A 306 15.73 11.48 -21.67
N TYR A 307 14.45 11.36 -21.96
CA TYR A 307 13.62 10.25 -21.49
C TYR A 307 13.17 9.31 -22.61
N TRP A 308 13.12 9.84 -23.83
CA TRP A 308 12.66 9.10 -25.01
C TRP A 308 13.75 9.18 -26.08
N SER A 309 14.26 8.06 -26.55
CA SER A 309 15.24 8.02 -27.62
C SER A 309 14.61 7.41 -28.86
N ILE A 310 14.53 8.22 -29.93
CA ILE A 310 14.09 7.74 -31.26
C ILE A 310 15.34 7.43 -32.08
N PRO A 311 15.62 6.15 -32.40
CA PRO A 311 16.81 5.81 -33.13
C PRO A 311 16.94 6.56 -34.46
N GLY A 312 18.05 7.26 -34.66
CA GLY A 312 18.36 7.97 -35.90
C GLY A 312 17.80 9.39 -36.00
N MET A 313 17.19 9.91 -34.97
CA MET A 313 16.72 11.30 -34.86
C MET A 313 17.67 12.10 -33.95
N ASP A 314 17.99 13.32 -34.34
CA ASP A 314 18.74 14.25 -33.47
C ASP A 314 17.83 14.77 -32.34
N ASN A 315 18.45 15.29 -31.25
CA ASN A 315 17.73 15.69 -30.06
C ASN A 315 16.74 16.83 -30.32
N ASP A 316 17.12 17.83 -31.11
CA ASP A 316 16.25 18.99 -31.37
C ASP A 316 14.99 18.58 -32.15
N SER A 317 15.16 17.76 -33.19
CA SER A 317 14.05 17.21 -33.98
C SER A 317 13.14 16.30 -33.13
N GLN A 318 13.72 15.56 -32.19
CA GLN A 318 12.96 14.70 -31.29
C GLN A 318 12.15 15.54 -30.29
N ASP A 319 12.74 16.58 -29.72
CA ASP A 319 12.08 17.46 -28.77
C ASP A 319 10.93 18.22 -29.43
N GLU A 320 11.09 18.69 -30.69
CA GLU A 320 10.03 19.30 -31.45
C GLU A 320 8.89 18.29 -31.73
N LEU A 321 9.20 17.08 -32.17
CA LEU A 321 8.22 16.02 -32.44
C LEU A 321 7.44 15.58 -31.20
N LEU A 322 8.14 15.44 -30.07
CA LEU A 322 7.57 14.96 -28.82
C LEU A 322 7.12 16.11 -27.90
N SER A 323 7.09 17.35 -28.36
CA SER A 323 6.74 18.53 -27.56
C SER A 323 5.40 18.40 -26.83
N ALA A 324 4.43 17.74 -27.43
CA ALA A 324 3.14 17.45 -26.79
C ALA A 324 3.23 16.42 -25.65
N LEU A 325 4.31 15.62 -25.63
CA LEU A 325 4.64 14.64 -24.60
C LEU A 325 5.83 15.11 -23.76
N ALA A 326 6.20 16.39 -23.83
CA ALA A 326 7.27 16.94 -23.04
C ALA A 326 6.99 16.71 -21.55
N PRO A 327 7.96 16.22 -20.81
CA PRO A 327 7.83 16.07 -19.37
C PRO A 327 7.43 17.39 -18.73
N ARG A 328 6.58 17.32 -17.71
CA ARG A 328 6.20 18.44 -16.86
C ARG A 328 6.89 18.30 -15.51
N GLU A 329 6.53 19.08 -14.55
CA GLU A 329 7.09 18.97 -13.18
C GLU A 329 6.91 17.54 -12.63
N ASN A 330 5.76 16.94 -12.89
CA ASN A 330 5.47 15.56 -12.50
C ASN A 330 4.97 14.74 -13.71
N ASN A 331 5.55 13.57 -13.86
CA ASN A 331 5.25 12.68 -14.99
C ASN A 331 5.19 11.23 -14.51
N ASP A 332 4.04 10.60 -14.75
CA ASP A 332 3.79 9.20 -14.43
C ASP A 332 3.50 8.43 -15.73
N TRP A 333 4.32 7.44 -16.02
CA TRP A 333 4.14 6.56 -17.17
C TRP A 333 4.05 5.12 -16.71
N HIS A 334 3.17 4.37 -17.32
CA HIS A 334 2.99 2.97 -17.03
C HIS A 334 2.67 2.18 -18.28
N ALA A 335 3.27 1.00 -18.40
CA ALA A 335 3.01 0.06 -19.48
C ALA A 335 2.93 -1.37 -18.95
N LEU A 336 1.86 -2.06 -19.28
CA LEU A 336 1.63 -3.45 -18.94
C LEU A 336 1.40 -4.28 -20.19
N TYR A 337 2.11 -5.39 -20.28
CA TYR A 337 1.84 -6.50 -21.20
C TYR A 337 1.58 -7.76 -20.40
N LYS A 338 0.48 -8.46 -20.64
CA LYS A 338 0.18 -9.76 -20.04
C LYS A 338 -0.29 -10.75 -21.10
N MET A 339 0.42 -11.86 -21.23
CA MET A 339 0.04 -13.00 -22.06
C MET A 339 -0.45 -14.13 -21.15
N THR A 340 -1.53 -14.77 -21.55
CA THR A 340 -2.08 -15.95 -20.88
C THR A 340 -2.22 -17.09 -21.86
N TRP A 341 -1.55 -18.20 -21.59
CA TRP A 341 -1.66 -19.45 -22.33
C TRP A 341 -2.42 -20.48 -21.52
N ARG A 342 -3.63 -20.79 -21.95
CA ARG A 342 -4.45 -21.89 -21.41
C ARG A 342 -4.22 -23.14 -22.24
N MET A 343 -3.17 -23.92 -21.88
CA MET A 343 -2.76 -25.14 -22.60
C MET A 343 -3.85 -26.21 -22.58
N SER A 344 -4.56 -26.30 -21.48
CA SER A 344 -5.67 -27.22 -21.28
C SER A 344 -6.54 -26.71 -20.14
N PRO A 345 -7.73 -27.30 -19.89
CA PRO A 345 -8.56 -26.95 -18.73
C PRO A 345 -7.87 -27.13 -17.37
N LYS A 346 -6.72 -27.80 -17.33
CA LYS A 346 -5.98 -28.06 -16.09
C LYS A 346 -4.63 -27.34 -15.99
N LYS A 347 -4.18 -26.67 -17.05
CA LYS A 347 -2.84 -26.07 -17.13
C LYS A 347 -2.90 -24.69 -17.73
N LYS A 348 -2.43 -23.71 -16.96
CA LYS A 348 -2.36 -22.30 -17.35
C LYS A 348 -0.94 -21.77 -17.10
N LEU A 349 -0.44 -20.98 -18.02
CA LEU A 349 0.76 -20.18 -17.88
C LEU A 349 0.40 -18.72 -18.17
N SER A 350 0.75 -17.83 -17.27
CA SER A 350 0.67 -16.38 -17.50
C SER A 350 2.07 -15.78 -17.42
N VAL A 351 2.37 -14.87 -18.32
CA VAL A 351 3.60 -14.07 -18.31
C VAL A 351 3.19 -12.62 -18.40
N SER A 352 3.68 -11.80 -17.49
CA SER A 352 3.46 -10.36 -17.52
C SER A 352 4.77 -9.58 -17.42
N TYR A 353 4.79 -8.44 -18.08
CA TYR A 353 5.77 -7.39 -17.94
C TYR A 353 5.05 -6.10 -17.60
N ASP A 354 5.39 -5.52 -16.48
CA ASP A 354 4.81 -4.30 -15.95
C ASP A 354 5.95 -3.32 -15.68
N MET A 355 5.81 -2.09 -16.14
CA MET A 355 6.82 -1.05 -16.01
C MET A 355 6.17 0.26 -15.63
N SER A 356 6.72 0.94 -14.65
CA SER A 356 6.38 2.33 -14.38
C SER A 356 7.62 3.22 -14.38
N LEU A 357 7.44 4.46 -14.79
CA LEU A 357 8.44 5.51 -14.81
C LEU A 357 7.81 6.77 -14.22
N ASN A 358 8.37 7.24 -13.12
CA ASN A 358 8.01 8.51 -12.51
C ASN A 358 9.21 9.47 -12.63
N ILE A 359 8.94 10.67 -13.11
CA ILE A 359 9.93 11.73 -13.26
C ILE A 359 9.38 12.98 -12.60
N ASN A 360 10.08 13.51 -11.62
CA ASN A 360 9.68 14.72 -10.93
C ASN A 360 10.89 15.58 -10.54
N GLN A 361 10.63 16.84 -10.23
CA GLN A 361 11.66 17.81 -9.85
C GLN A 361 12.06 17.74 -8.38
N GLY A 362 11.52 16.79 -7.60
CA GLY A 362 11.85 16.64 -6.17
C GLY A 362 11.43 17.82 -5.30
N TYR A 363 10.47 18.64 -5.75
CA TYR A 363 10.03 19.81 -5.01
C TYR A 363 9.30 19.43 -3.73
N PHE A 364 9.74 20.00 -2.62
CA PHE A 364 9.02 19.98 -1.35
C PHE A 364 8.33 21.31 -1.14
N MET A 365 7.08 21.29 -0.69
CA MET A 365 6.44 22.52 -0.26
C MET A 365 7.28 23.21 0.82
N PRO A 366 7.60 24.50 0.69
CA PRO A 366 8.32 25.21 1.72
C PRO A 366 7.50 25.18 3.00
N ARG A 367 8.09 24.73 4.09
CA ARG A 367 7.57 25.09 5.39
C ARG A 367 7.72 26.58 5.51
N ALA A 368 6.69 27.28 5.96
CA ALA A 368 6.64 28.73 6.04
C ALA A 368 7.78 29.41 6.85
N PHE A 369 8.73 28.63 7.40
CA PHE A 369 9.77 29.10 8.30
C PHE A 369 11.16 28.48 8.06
N SER A 370 11.39 27.81 6.96
CA SER A 370 12.70 27.25 6.65
C SER A 370 13.01 27.41 5.17
N SER A 371 13.89 28.35 4.87
CA SER A 371 14.48 28.57 3.54
C SER A 371 15.29 27.38 3.02
N THR A 372 15.54 26.37 3.86
CA THR A 372 16.45 25.25 3.57
C THR A 372 15.83 24.07 2.84
N TYR A 373 14.51 24.02 2.62
CA TYR A 373 13.84 22.79 2.14
C TYR A 373 13.08 22.92 0.83
N TYR A 374 13.13 24.06 0.23
CA TYR A 374 12.55 24.30 -1.07
C TYR A 374 13.64 24.79 -2.00
N PRO A 375 13.59 24.49 -3.30
CA PRO A 375 14.43 25.15 -4.27
C PRO A 375 14.13 26.66 -4.37
N TYR A 376 13.54 27.29 -3.32
CA TYR A 376 13.33 28.71 -3.24
C TYR A 376 14.65 29.47 -3.41
N THR A 377 15.73 28.93 -2.85
CA THR A 377 17.07 29.44 -3.05
C THR A 377 17.60 29.21 -4.47
N TYR A 378 16.96 28.34 -5.26
CA TYR A 378 17.25 28.07 -6.67
C TYR A 378 16.24 28.71 -7.63
N GLN A 379 15.33 29.58 -7.15
CA GLN A 379 14.26 30.13 -8.00
C GLN A 379 14.78 30.87 -9.25
N GLU A 380 15.99 31.41 -9.24
CA GLU A 380 16.62 32.07 -10.38
C GLU A 380 17.34 31.06 -11.30
N ILE A 381 17.70 29.90 -10.77
CA ILE A 381 18.43 28.82 -11.47
C ILE A 381 17.75 27.47 -11.25
N LEU A 382 16.41 27.39 -11.40
CA LEU A 382 15.62 26.17 -11.18
C LEU A 382 16.11 24.97 -11.97
N ASP A 383 16.73 25.20 -13.11
CA ASP A 383 17.33 24.17 -13.95
C ASP A 383 18.53 23.47 -13.28
N ASN A 384 19.07 24.06 -12.22
CA ASN A 384 20.18 23.53 -11.45
C ASN A 384 19.70 22.79 -10.18
N TYR A 385 18.38 22.53 -10.08
CA TYR A 385 17.83 21.69 -9.04
C TYR A 385 17.67 20.23 -9.52
N ASN A 386 17.56 19.30 -8.59
CA ASN A 386 17.52 17.87 -8.88
C ASN A 386 16.26 17.45 -9.66
N THR A 387 16.46 16.57 -10.61
CA THR A 387 15.38 15.74 -11.18
C THR A 387 15.51 14.34 -10.62
N ILE A 388 14.40 13.83 -10.06
CA ILE A 388 14.32 12.47 -9.54
C ILE A 388 13.61 11.61 -10.57
N THR A 389 14.30 10.58 -11.02
CA THR A 389 13.77 9.56 -11.93
C THR A 389 13.65 8.24 -11.18
N ARG A 390 12.43 7.73 -11.05
CA ARG A 390 12.16 6.43 -10.45
C ARG A 390 11.57 5.50 -11.49
N GLU A 391 12.25 4.40 -11.74
CA GLU A 391 11.82 3.37 -12.66
C GLU A 391 11.59 2.05 -11.91
N THR A 392 10.47 1.38 -12.17
CA THR A 392 10.22 0.05 -11.66
C THR A 392 9.87 -0.90 -12.80
N ARG A 393 10.33 -2.14 -12.70
CA ARG A 393 10.04 -3.20 -13.68
C ARG A 393 9.67 -4.48 -12.95
N LEU A 394 8.50 -5.02 -13.25
CA LEU A 394 8.05 -6.31 -12.76
C LEU A 394 7.91 -7.28 -13.93
N VAL A 395 8.68 -8.35 -13.90
CA VAL A 395 8.49 -9.52 -14.76
C VAL A 395 7.89 -10.62 -13.92
N ASN A 396 6.78 -11.19 -14.34
CA ASN A 396 6.13 -12.24 -13.59
C ASN A 396 5.75 -13.43 -14.50
N LEU A 397 6.03 -14.64 -14.03
CA LEU A 397 5.64 -15.89 -14.63
C LEU A 397 4.83 -16.68 -13.60
N ASN A 398 3.60 -16.99 -13.93
CA ASN A 398 2.69 -17.73 -13.07
C ASN A 398 2.23 -19.01 -13.77
N TRP A 399 2.52 -20.16 -13.16
CA TRP A 399 2.12 -21.49 -13.60
C TRP A 399 1.09 -22.07 -12.64
N THR A 400 -0.09 -22.42 -13.14
CA THR A 400 -1.14 -23.12 -12.41
C THR A 400 -1.40 -24.49 -12.99
N HIS A 401 -1.41 -25.54 -12.15
CA HIS A 401 -1.74 -26.89 -12.58
C HIS A 401 -2.72 -27.57 -11.62
N THR A 402 -3.90 -27.85 -12.10
CA THR A 402 -4.93 -28.63 -11.42
C THR A 402 -4.60 -30.11 -11.54
N LEU A 403 -4.19 -30.74 -10.42
CA LEU A 403 -3.86 -32.17 -10.38
C LEU A 403 -5.12 -33.05 -10.36
N SER A 404 -6.11 -32.61 -9.60
CA SER A 404 -7.40 -33.30 -9.45
C SER A 404 -8.47 -32.30 -9.03
N THR A 405 -9.72 -32.72 -8.93
CA THR A 405 -10.83 -31.93 -8.40
C THR A 405 -10.67 -31.49 -6.93
N ARG A 406 -9.64 -32.00 -6.26
CA ARG A 406 -9.33 -31.70 -4.85
C ARG A 406 -7.95 -31.07 -4.63
N SER A 407 -7.14 -30.97 -5.66
CA SER A 407 -5.75 -30.53 -5.50
C SER A 407 -5.25 -29.77 -6.71
N PHE A 408 -4.60 -28.65 -6.44
CA PHE A 408 -3.83 -27.88 -7.44
C PHE A 408 -2.59 -27.28 -6.79
N TYR A 409 -1.65 -26.90 -7.63
CA TYR A 409 -0.49 -26.12 -7.22
C TYR A 409 -0.24 -24.96 -8.16
N GLU A 410 0.40 -23.93 -7.63
CA GLU A 410 0.85 -22.76 -8.35
C GLU A 410 2.34 -22.52 -8.09
N ILE A 411 3.03 -22.11 -9.12
CA ILE A 411 4.42 -21.68 -9.04
C ILE A 411 4.49 -20.30 -9.66
N THR A 412 4.95 -19.34 -8.88
CA THR A 412 5.16 -17.96 -9.34
C THR A 412 6.65 -17.64 -9.29
N MET A 413 7.20 -17.17 -10.41
CA MET A 413 8.57 -16.69 -10.51
C MET A 413 8.52 -15.24 -10.95
N GLY A 414 9.24 -14.36 -10.26
CA GLY A 414 9.24 -12.95 -10.60
C GLY A 414 10.60 -12.29 -10.41
N ARG A 415 10.77 -11.20 -11.13
CA ARG A 415 11.84 -10.23 -10.92
C ARG A 415 11.20 -8.85 -10.75
N PHE A 416 11.47 -8.23 -9.62
CA PHE A 416 11.06 -6.86 -9.36
C PHE A 416 12.30 -5.99 -9.17
N LEU A 417 12.49 -5.06 -10.11
CA LEU A 417 13.60 -4.12 -10.13
C LEU A 417 13.07 -2.71 -9.84
N THR A 418 13.71 -2.03 -8.90
CA THR A 418 13.50 -0.62 -8.61
C THR A 418 14.82 0.11 -8.86
N LEU A 419 14.77 1.19 -9.64
CA LEU A 419 15.87 2.10 -9.89
C LEU A 419 15.41 3.49 -9.48
N GLU A 420 16.24 4.20 -8.73
CA GLU A 420 16.00 5.59 -8.37
C GLU A 420 17.29 6.38 -8.59
N HIS A 421 17.19 7.39 -9.42
CA HIS A 421 18.29 8.28 -9.77
C HIS A 421 17.91 9.72 -9.52
N SER A 422 18.76 10.47 -8.83
CA SER A 422 18.61 11.90 -8.62
C SER A 422 19.85 12.63 -9.07
N ALA A 423 19.68 13.49 -10.04
CA ALA A 423 20.77 14.32 -10.55
C ALA A 423 20.25 15.65 -11.09
N VAL A 424 21.11 16.64 -11.12
CA VAL A 424 20.88 17.89 -11.86
C VAL A 424 21.22 17.64 -13.32
N GLN A 425 20.24 17.84 -14.22
CA GLN A 425 20.44 17.74 -15.67
C GLN A 425 21.03 16.39 -16.14
N ASP A 426 20.86 15.31 -15.35
CA ASP A 426 21.47 14.00 -15.62
C ASP A 426 23.02 14.04 -15.68
N LEU A 427 23.63 15.00 -15.00
CA LEU A 427 25.08 15.15 -14.94
C LEU A 427 25.70 14.11 -14.01
N HIS A 428 26.90 13.68 -14.34
CA HIS A 428 27.70 12.87 -13.45
C HIS A 428 28.17 13.71 -12.24
N TRP A 429 28.26 13.12 -11.05
CA TRP A 429 28.62 13.86 -9.81
C TRP A 429 29.96 14.63 -9.90
N SER A 430 30.90 14.15 -10.73
CA SER A 430 32.17 14.83 -10.91
C SER A 430 32.09 16.14 -11.73
N GLU A 431 30.95 16.44 -12.31
CA GLU A 431 30.67 17.64 -13.09
C GLU A 431 29.95 18.71 -12.28
N TYR A 432 29.68 18.43 -11.00
CA TYR A 432 28.95 19.33 -10.13
C TYR A 432 29.82 20.47 -9.67
N GLU A 433 29.25 21.67 -9.65
CA GLU A 433 29.85 22.89 -9.20
C GLU A 433 29.20 23.39 -7.92
N GLU A 434 29.99 23.99 -7.04
CA GLU A 434 29.52 24.60 -5.80
C GLU A 434 28.46 25.67 -6.09
N ARG A 435 27.41 25.67 -5.33
CA ARG A 435 26.37 26.69 -5.37
C ARG A 435 26.86 27.97 -4.70
N LEU A 436 26.71 29.09 -5.37
CA LEU A 436 27.16 30.39 -4.89
C LEU A 436 26.05 31.42 -5.10
N ASP A 437 25.88 32.25 -4.08
CA ASP A 437 25.18 33.50 -4.13
C ASP A 437 26.26 34.57 -4.41
N LEU A 438 26.24 35.14 -5.60
CA LEU A 438 27.30 36.03 -6.12
C LEU A 438 26.91 37.50 -6.05
N GLU A 439 25.91 37.86 -5.30
CA GLU A 439 25.49 39.25 -5.16
C GLU A 439 26.69 40.18 -4.92
N PRO A 440 26.87 41.24 -5.70
CA PRO A 440 28.07 42.08 -5.66
C PRO A 440 28.12 43.01 -4.46
N ILE A 441 27.07 43.05 -3.65
CA ILE A 441 26.98 44.02 -2.54
C ILE A 441 26.88 43.28 -1.22
N ASN A 442 27.95 43.34 -0.44
CA ASN A 442 27.93 42.94 0.96
C ASN A 442 27.21 44.00 1.78
N TYR A 443 26.05 43.74 2.30
CA TYR A 443 25.38 44.62 3.24
C TYR A 443 25.99 44.45 4.63
N THR A 444 26.62 45.48 5.14
CA THR A 444 27.05 45.55 6.52
C THR A 444 25.92 46.19 7.33
N VAL A 445 25.21 45.45 8.11
CA VAL A 445 24.21 45.97 9.03
C VAL A 445 24.88 46.14 10.39
N ILE A 446 24.85 47.37 10.89
CA ILE A 446 25.29 47.69 12.27
C ILE A 446 24.01 47.82 13.09
N ASP A 447 23.80 46.92 14.05
CA ASP A 447 22.66 46.99 14.95
C ASP A 447 22.80 48.16 15.97
N GLN A 448 21.77 48.38 16.77
CA GLN A 448 21.74 49.46 17.77
C GLN A 448 22.82 49.31 18.86
N ASP A 449 23.36 48.10 19.04
CA ASP A 449 24.40 47.76 20.00
C ASP A 449 25.83 47.83 19.39
N GLY A 450 25.93 48.16 18.12
CA GLY A 450 27.20 48.28 17.40
C GLY A 450 27.76 46.95 16.88
N ASN A 451 26.97 45.88 16.87
CA ASN A 451 27.35 44.59 16.29
C ASN A 451 27.27 44.68 14.77
N ILE A 452 28.31 44.19 14.12
CA ILE A 452 28.41 44.16 12.67
C ILE A 452 27.92 42.81 12.19
N THR A 453 26.79 42.79 11.45
CA THR A 453 26.33 41.62 10.73
C THR A 453 26.60 41.85 9.23
N ILE A 454 27.31 40.95 8.61
CA ILE A 454 27.53 40.96 7.17
C ILE A 454 26.41 40.08 6.56
N SER A 455 25.54 40.67 5.77
CA SER A 455 24.58 39.94 4.95
C SER A 455 25.22 39.78 3.57
N TYR A 456 25.26 38.54 3.10
CA TYR A 456 25.76 38.21 1.76
C TYR A 456 24.55 37.95 0.87
N GLY A 457 24.47 38.64 -0.28
CA GLY A 457 23.51 38.40 -1.31
C GLY A 457 22.04 38.62 -0.95
N ASP A 458 21.16 38.12 -1.76
CA ASP A 458 19.71 38.17 -1.61
C ASP A 458 19.11 36.84 -1.12
N GLU A 459 19.95 35.87 -0.73
CA GLU A 459 19.63 34.52 -0.30
C GLU A 459 19.24 33.55 -1.46
N PHE A 460 19.38 33.97 -2.72
CA PHE A 460 19.21 33.14 -3.89
C PHE A 460 20.58 32.73 -4.47
N TYR A 461 20.62 31.53 -5.08
CA TYR A 461 21.83 31.08 -5.77
C TYR A 461 21.84 31.60 -7.22
N ASP A 462 22.97 32.14 -7.66
CA ASP A 462 23.21 32.58 -9.04
C ASP A 462 23.85 31.49 -9.89
N THR A 463 24.62 30.59 -9.27
CA THR A 463 25.34 29.52 -9.96
C THR A 463 25.43 28.26 -9.12
N GLY A 464 25.90 27.18 -9.76
CA GLY A 464 26.13 25.90 -9.11
C GLY A 464 24.90 25.01 -9.07
N PHE A 465 24.99 23.87 -8.43
CA PHE A 465 24.02 22.80 -8.49
C PHE A 465 23.47 22.41 -7.11
N ALA A 466 22.33 21.79 -7.08
CA ALA A 466 21.81 21.20 -5.85
C ALA A 466 22.76 20.11 -5.31
N PRO A 467 22.88 19.97 -3.97
CA PRO A 467 23.97 19.21 -3.36
C PRO A 467 23.85 17.71 -3.46
N GLU A 468 22.67 17.19 -3.81
CA GLU A 468 22.40 15.76 -3.75
C GLU A 468 22.62 15.09 -5.12
N TRP A 469 23.31 13.98 -5.12
CA TRP A 469 23.39 13.07 -6.24
C TRP A 469 23.28 11.65 -5.73
N TYR A 470 22.33 10.86 -6.22
CA TYR A 470 22.27 9.47 -5.86
C TYR A 470 21.80 8.57 -7.01
N ASP A 471 22.27 7.32 -6.95
CA ASP A 471 21.88 6.21 -7.83
C ASP A 471 21.71 4.96 -6.97
N VAL A 472 20.47 4.50 -6.86
CA VAL A 472 20.09 3.43 -5.95
C VAL A 472 19.28 2.38 -6.71
N SER A 473 19.59 1.11 -6.48
CA SER A 473 18.83 0.02 -7.08
C SER A 473 18.57 -1.13 -6.13
N SER A 474 17.43 -1.77 -6.32
CA SER A 474 17.02 -3.00 -5.64
C SER A 474 16.48 -3.99 -6.67
N ASP A 475 17.16 -5.13 -6.83
CA ASP A 475 16.80 -6.17 -7.79
C ASP A 475 16.42 -7.45 -7.06
N ASN A 476 15.13 -7.79 -7.10
CA ASN A 476 14.52 -8.87 -6.33
C ASN A 476 14.12 -10.02 -7.26
N TYR A 477 14.67 -11.20 -7.05
CA TYR A 477 14.29 -12.44 -7.70
C TYR A 477 13.51 -13.30 -6.71
N ARG A 478 12.26 -13.60 -7.01
CA ARG A 478 11.35 -14.31 -6.12
C ARG A 478 10.82 -15.59 -6.76
N LEU A 479 10.73 -16.63 -5.95
CA LEU A 479 10.10 -17.90 -6.26
C LEU A 479 9.09 -18.24 -5.17
N ASP A 480 7.84 -18.44 -5.55
CA ASP A 480 6.76 -18.93 -4.70
C ASP A 480 6.25 -20.26 -5.23
N ALA A 481 5.94 -21.18 -4.35
CA ALA A 481 5.33 -22.46 -4.67
C ALA A 481 4.26 -22.80 -3.65
N ASP A 482 3.03 -22.85 -4.10
CA ASP A 482 1.84 -23.05 -3.28
C ASP A 482 1.10 -24.32 -3.68
N TRP A 483 0.71 -25.09 -2.71
CA TRP A 483 -0.11 -26.27 -2.90
C TRP A 483 -1.39 -26.17 -2.09
N THR A 484 -2.54 -26.41 -2.73
CA THR A 484 -3.86 -26.43 -2.09
C THR A 484 -4.50 -27.79 -2.24
N TYR A 485 -5.05 -28.29 -1.14
CA TYR A 485 -5.74 -29.55 -1.06
C TYR A 485 -7.06 -29.48 -0.27
N HIS A 486 -8.14 -29.90 -0.88
CA HIS A 486 -9.46 -30.02 -0.25
C HIS A 486 -9.71 -31.45 0.19
N LYS A 487 -9.86 -31.68 1.50
CA LYS A 487 -10.19 -32.99 2.07
C LYS A 487 -11.62 -32.99 2.60
N GLU A 488 -12.46 -33.83 1.98
CA GLU A 488 -13.81 -34.13 2.46
C GLU A 488 -14.72 -32.92 2.72
N ASP A 489 -14.59 -31.87 1.90
CA ASP A 489 -15.36 -30.63 2.00
C ASP A 489 -15.29 -29.89 3.36
N ARG A 490 -14.51 -30.44 4.29
CA ARG A 490 -14.31 -29.89 5.64
C ARG A 490 -12.98 -29.19 5.80
N HIS A 491 -11.93 -29.64 5.11
CA HIS A 491 -10.60 -29.09 5.24
C HIS A 491 -10.12 -28.48 3.93
N LYS A 492 -9.66 -27.23 4.00
CA LYS A 492 -8.89 -26.62 2.94
C LYS A 492 -7.46 -26.38 3.44
N ILE A 493 -6.59 -27.32 3.13
CA ILE A 493 -5.17 -27.27 3.51
C ILE A 493 -4.43 -26.51 2.43
N LYS A 494 -3.62 -25.53 2.81
CA LYS A 494 -2.69 -24.84 1.96
C LYS A 494 -1.30 -24.90 2.58
N ALA A 495 -0.29 -25.23 1.79
CA ALA A 495 1.10 -25.21 2.20
C ALA A 495 1.94 -24.58 1.10
N GLY A 496 2.93 -23.80 1.48
CA GLY A 496 3.78 -23.12 0.51
C GLY A 496 5.15 -22.80 1.01
N PHE A 497 5.95 -22.44 0.05
CA PHE A 497 7.33 -21.99 0.19
C PHE A 497 7.52 -20.73 -0.63
N GLU A 498 8.18 -19.74 -0.07
CA GLU A 498 8.62 -18.55 -0.77
C GLU A 498 10.10 -18.28 -0.51
N ASN A 499 10.79 -17.77 -1.51
CA ASN A 499 12.18 -17.36 -1.39
C ASN A 499 12.46 -16.16 -2.28
N THR A 500 13.09 -15.13 -1.72
CA THR A 500 13.53 -13.94 -2.44
C THR A 500 15.03 -13.78 -2.29
N VAL A 501 15.71 -13.59 -3.40
CA VAL A 501 17.12 -13.18 -3.45
C VAL A 501 17.15 -11.74 -3.92
N THR A 502 17.77 -10.87 -3.14
CA THR A 502 17.84 -9.44 -3.41
C THR A 502 19.29 -9.00 -3.58
N GLU A 503 19.56 -8.24 -4.62
CA GLU A 503 20.76 -7.42 -4.77
C GLU A 503 20.40 -5.96 -4.55
N ILE A 504 21.17 -5.28 -3.72
CA ILE A 504 21.03 -3.87 -3.40
C ILE A 504 22.32 -3.17 -3.82
N GLN A 505 22.20 -2.06 -4.54
CA GLN A 505 23.31 -1.16 -4.83
C GLN A 505 22.91 0.25 -4.40
N VAL A 506 23.79 0.91 -3.69
CA VAL A 506 23.61 2.29 -3.24
C VAL A 506 24.85 3.06 -3.55
N LEU A 507 24.66 4.19 -4.21
CA LEU A 507 25.65 5.27 -4.35
C LEU A 507 24.90 6.58 -4.06
N ASP A 508 25.23 7.19 -2.95
CA ASP A 508 24.64 8.41 -2.44
C ASP A 508 25.77 9.39 -2.13
N ILE A 509 25.75 10.56 -2.74
CA ILE A 509 26.81 11.56 -2.66
C ILE A 509 26.18 12.91 -2.34
N ASP A 510 26.64 13.51 -1.25
CA ASP A 510 26.23 14.84 -0.82
C ASP A 510 27.38 15.84 -1.04
N GLU A 511 27.05 17.03 -1.54
CA GLU A 511 27.99 18.07 -1.94
C GLU A 511 29.13 17.51 -2.82
N PRO A 512 28.86 17.05 -4.05
CA PRO A 512 29.84 16.38 -4.91
C PRO A 512 31.10 17.16 -5.17
N TRP A 513 31.03 18.49 -5.16
CA TRP A 513 32.17 19.39 -5.35
C TRP A 513 33.13 19.48 -4.15
N ALA A 514 32.65 19.04 -2.97
CA ALA A 514 33.41 19.17 -1.72
C ALA A 514 34.20 17.88 -1.41
N GLY A 515 35.12 17.98 -0.48
CA GLY A 515 35.88 16.83 0.01
C GLY A 515 37.15 16.54 -0.82
N THR A 516 37.95 15.60 -0.32
CA THR A 516 39.28 15.26 -0.88
C THR A 516 39.29 13.91 -1.59
N THR A 517 38.20 13.15 -1.52
CA THR A 517 38.11 11.78 -2.02
C THR A 517 37.58 11.68 -3.46
N GLY A 518 37.00 12.76 -3.99
CA GLY A 518 36.28 12.78 -5.27
C GLY A 518 34.85 12.21 -5.20
N PHE A 519 34.34 11.94 -3.98
CA PHE A 519 33.00 11.48 -3.69
C PHE A 519 32.23 12.45 -2.79
N GLY A 520 32.44 13.75 -2.96
CA GLY A 520 31.75 14.79 -2.19
C GLY A 520 32.17 14.92 -0.74
N ALA A 521 31.43 15.74 0.00
CA ALA A 521 31.62 15.93 1.44
C ALA A 521 31.21 14.69 2.23
N ASN A 522 30.12 14.08 1.81
CA ASN A 522 29.57 12.86 2.41
C ASN A 522 29.18 11.88 1.31
N TYR A 523 29.35 10.59 1.57
CA TYR A 523 28.88 9.55 0.65
C TYR A 523 28.57 8.24 1.37
N ASP A 524 27.69 7.44 0.77
CA ASP A 524 27.50 6.03 1.10
C ASP A 524 27.57 5.20 -0.18
N MET A 525 28.39 4.16 -0.16
CA MET A 525 28.57 3.29 -1.32
C MET A 525 28.69 1.85 -0.88
N TYR A 526 27.70 1.04 -1.28
CA TYR A 526 27.76 -0.39 -1.01
C TYR A 526 26.96 -1.21 -2.02
N ARG A 527 27.34 -2.49 -2.11
CA ARG A 527 26.58 -3.53 -2.82
C ARG A 527 26.40 -4.72 -1.88
N ALA A 528 25.16 -5.11 -1.65
CA ALA A 528 24.82 -6.18 -0.75
C ALA A 528 23.90 -7.20 -1.43
N HIS A 529 24.06 -8.48 -1.07
CA HIS A 529 23.18 -9.57 -1.47
C HIS A 529 22.59 -10.20 -0.22
N THR A 530 21.31 -10.39 -0.21
CA THR A 530 20.56 -10.97 0.89
C THR A 530 19.53 -11.97 0.37
N THR A 531 19.16 -12.92 1.21
CA THR A 531 18.15 -13.92 0.88
C THR A 531 17.18 -14.06 2.04
N PHE A 532 15.90 -14.04 1.77
CA PHE A 532 14.85 -14.26 2.75
C PHE A 532 13.68 -15.02 2.15
N GLY A 533 12.88 -15.61 3.01
CA GLY A 533 11.72 -16.35 2.58
C GLY A 533 10.98 -16.98 3.73
N ALA A 534 10.07 -17.89 3.42
CA ALA A 534 9.30 -18.59 4.43
C ALA A 534 8.79 -19.94 3.97
N PHE A 535 8.43 -20.76 4.98
CA PHE A 535 7.57 -21.92 4.83
C PHE A 535 6.28 -21.65 5.60
N TYR A 536 5.15 -22.05 5.04
CA TYR A 536 3.88 -21.93 5.73
C TYR A 536 2.97 -23.13 5.52
N VAL A 537 2.08 -23.33 6.46
CA VAL A 537 0.98 -24.29 6.38
C VAL A 537 -0.25 -23.67 7.05
N GLN A 538 -1.40 -23.89 6.46
CA GLN A 538 -2.67 -23.46 7.03
C GLN A 538 -3.75 -24.48 6.72
N ASP A 539 -4.74 -24.60 7.63
CA ASP A 539 -5.93 -25.41 7.44
C ASP A 539 -7.16 -24.60 7.82
N ARG A 540 -8.09 -24.49 6.87
CA ARG A 540 -9.41 -23.95 7.11
C ARG A 540 -10.38 -25.11 7.28
N ILE A 541 -10.92 -25.24 8.50
CA ILE A 541 -11.77 -26.34 8.91
C ILE A 541 -13.19 -25.83 9.02
N ILE A 542 -14.12 -26.44 8.28
CA ILE A 542 -15.54 -26.10 8.32
C ILE A 542 -16.28 -27.17 9.14
N PHE A 543 -16.87 -26.74 10.24
CA PHE A 543 -17.76 -27.55 11.07
C PHE A 543 -19.20 -27.12 10.83
N GLU A 544 -20.17 -27.93 11.31
CA GLU A 544 -21.55 -27.50 11.39
C GLU A 544 -21.68 -26.30 12.34
N GLY A 545 -21.92 -25.09 11.77
CA GLY A 545 -22.10 -23.86 12.53
C GLY A 545 -20.79 -23.16 13.01
N MET A 546 -19.61 -23.53 12.47
CA MET A 546 -18.36 -22.84 12.81
C MET A 546 -17.30 -23.08 11.75
N THR A 547 -16.53 -22.06 11.45
CA THR A 547 -15.31 -22.16 10.63
C THR A 547 -14.11 -21.80 11.47
N VAL A 548 -13.07 -22.63 11.46
CA VAL A 548 -11.80 -22.39 12.15
C VAL A 548 -10.68 -22.32 11.11
N ASN A 549 -9.84 -21.31 11.22
CA ASN A 549 -8.66 -21.12 10.39
C ASN A 549 -7.41 -21.18 11.26
N LEU A 550 -6.53 -22.14 11.01
CA LEU A 550 -5.26 -22.34 11.72
C LEU A 550 -4.11 -22.17 10.76
N GLY A 551 -3.13 -21.35 11.11
CA GLY A 551 -1.96 -21.12 10.29
C GLY A 551 -0.67 -21.07 11.12
N MET A 552 0.41 -21.54 10.52
CA MET A 552 1.76 -21.41 11.03
C MET A 552 2.68 -20.99 9.89
N ARG A 553 3.50 -19.98 10.15
CA ARG A 553 4.52 -19.51 9.23
C ARG A 553 5.87 -19.47 9.92
N TYR A 554 6.92 -19.87 9.22
CA TYR A 554 8.31 -19.74 9.63
C TYR A 554 9.04 -18.88 8.61
N ASP A 555 9.36 -17.64 8.98
CA ASP A 555 10.15 -16.72 8.18
C ASP A 555 11.64 -16.92 8.47
N TYR A 556 12.49 -16.88 7.43
CA TYR A 556 13.94 -16.93 7.55
C TYR A 556 14.60 -15.81 6.77
N TRP A 557 15.78 -15.39 7.23
CA TRP A 557 16.54 -14.31 6.61
C TRP A 557 18.05 -14.53 6.76
N PHE A 558 18.78 -14.43 5.66
CA PHE A 558 20.23 -14.48 5.59
C PHE A 558 20.72 -13.08 5.16
N PRO A 559 21.25 -12.23 6.04
CA PRO A 559 21.70 -10.87 5.73
C PRO A 559 22.83 -10.81 4.69
N GLY A 560 23.54 -11.91 4.49
CA GLY A 560 24.55 -12.04 3.45
C GLY A 560 25.97 -11.68 3.86
N LYS A 561 26.90 -11.88 2.93
CA LYS A 561 28.32 -11.76 3.20
C LYS A 561 28.79 -10.36 3.51
N TYR A 562 28.13 -9.33 3.01
CA TYR A 562 28.45 -7.94 3.34
C TYR A 562 28.36 -7.70 4.86
N VAL A 563 27.27 -8.11 5.49
CA VAL A 563 27.06 -8.04 6.93
C VAL A 563 28.04 -8.96 7.68
N GLU A 564 28.18 -10.22 7.23
CA GLU A 564 29.09 -11.16 7.89
C GLU A 564 30.55 -10.68 7.88
N ASN A 565 30.98 -10.03 6.80
CA ASN A 565 32.32 -9.46 6.69
C ASN A 565 32.47 -8.27 7.64
N ALA A 566 31.48 -7.37 7.71
CA ALA A 566 31.50 -6.25 8.66
C ALA A 566 31.56 -6.75 10.13
N ILE A 567 30.82 -7.81 10.47
CA ILE A 567 30.85 -8.45 11.79
C ILE A 567 32.23 -9.05 12.09
N LYS A 568 32.90 -9.65 11.11
CA LYS A 568 34.20 -10.30 11.29
C LYS A 568 35.37 -9.32 11.31
N ASP A 569 35.23 -8.15 10.66
CA ASP A 569 36.30 -7.17 10.56
C ASP A 569 36.43 -6.37 11.88
N PRO A 570 37.57 -6.55 12.61
CA PRO A 570 37.81 -5.80 13.84
C PRO A 570 37.99 -4.29 13.61
N ASN A 571 38.23 -3.85 12.38
CA ASN A 571 38.38 -2.45 12.03
C ASN A 571 37.03 -1.73 11.83
N THR A 572 35.94 -2.46 11.74
CA THR A 572 34.60 -1.87 11.73
C THR A 572 34.26 -1.36 13.13
N VAL A 573 34.66 -0.13 13.41
CA VAL A 573 34.64 0.49 14.75
C VAL A 573 33.25 0.62 15.35
N ILE A 574 32.24 0.80 14.49
CA ILE A 574 30.83 0.93 14.89
C ILE A 574 30.24 -0.37 15.46
N ILE A 575 30.82 -1.52 15.16
CA ILE A 575 30.36 -2.83 15.66
C ILE A 575 31.20 -3.24 16.87
N THR A 576 30.61 -3.17 18.06
CA THR A 576 31.28 -3.54 19.31
C THR A 576 31.45 -5.06 19.43
N ASP A 577 32.36 -5.52 20.30
CA ASP A 577 32.54 -6.96 20.54
C ASP A 577 31.27 -7.62 21.06
N ALA A 578 30.52 -6.94 21.92
CA ALA A 578 29.22 -7.41 22.41
C ALA A 578 28.19 -7.54 21.28
N ALA A 579 28.22 -6.63 20.29
CA ALA A 579 27.34 -6.71 19.12
C ALA A 579 27.71 -7.89 18.22
N ARG A 580 29.04 -8.23 18.10
CA ARG A 580 29.53 -9.39 17.36
C ARG A 580 29.12 -10.70 18.02
N GLU A 581 29.26 -10.78 19.36
CA GLU A 581 28.84 -11.93 20.15
C GLU A 581 27.34 -12.16 20.03
N LYS A 582 26.53 -11.11 20.23
CA LYS A 582 25.07 -11.14 20.07
C LYS A 582 24.64 -11.64 18.68
N PHE A 583 25.29 -11.15 17.62
CA PHE A 583 24.99 -11.62 16.25
C PHE A 583 25.23 -13.11 16.10
N ASN A 584 26.34 -13.63 16.67
CA ASN A 584 26.66 -15.04 16.59
C ASN A 584 25.72 -15.92 17.44
N GLU A 585 25.21 -15.41 18.56
CA GLU A 585 24.24 -16.11 19.42
C GLU A 585 22.84 -16.17 18.79
N GLU A 586 22.42 -15.09 18.17
CA GLU A 586 21.07 -14.97 17.58
C GLU A 586 20.95 -15.58 16.18
N THR A 587 22.05 -16.01 15.56
CA THR A 587 22.03 -16.58 14.22
C THR A 587 22.32 -18.07 14.22
N PHE A 588 21.63 -18.81 13.35
CA PHE A 588 21.99 -20.18 12.99
C PHE A 588 22.87 -20.20 11.72
N GLU A 589 23.60 -21.26 11.49
CA GLU A 589 24.42 -21.42 10.30
C GLU A 589 23.80 -22.45 9.35
N LEU A 590 23.65 -22.09 8.07
CA LEU A 590 23.19 -23.00 7.03
C LEU A 590 23.98 -22.73 5.74
N PHE A 591 24.58 -23.76 5.16
CA PHE A 591 25.43 -23.70 3.96
C PHE A 591 26.53 -22.62 4.01
N GLY A 592 27.11 -22.37 5.21
CA GLY A 592 28.13 -21.35 5.41
C GLY A 592 27.64 -19.91 5.45
N TYR A 593 26.33 -19.70 5.61
CA TYR A 593 25.70 -18.38 5.82
C TYR A 593 25.05 -18.32 7.20
N LYS A 594 25.12 -17.15 7.81
CA LYS A 594 24.44 -16.84 9.08
C LYS A 594 23.02 -16.35 8.80
N GLY A 595 22.04 -16.99 9.44
CA GLY A 595 20.62 -16.67 9.25
C GLY A 595 19.87 -16.45 10.55
N LYS A 596 18.77 -15.73 10.47
CA LYS A 596 17.79 -15.52 11.55
C LYS A 596 16.45 -16.14 11.14
N GLY A 597 15.65 -16.57 12.11
CA GLY A 597 14.34 -17.17 11.83
C GLY A 597 13.28 -16.82 12.87
N ARG A 598 12.01 -16.81 12.44
CA ARG A 598 10.89 -16.48 13.32
C ARG A 598 9.63 -17.27 12.98
N PHE A 599 8.90 -17.71 14.01
CA PHE A 599 7.61 -18.36 13.90
C PHE A 599 6.47 -17.37 14.14
N SER A 600 5.42 -17.46 13.32
CA SER A 600 4.27 -16.57 13.33
C SER A 600 2.97 -17.39 13.28
N PRO A 601 2.38 -17.74 14.46
CA PRO A 601 1.11 -18.45 14.54
C PRO A 601 -0.07 -17.53 14.23
N ARG A 602 -1.14 -18.11 13.63
CA ARG A 602 -2.38 -17.41 13.29
C ARG A 602 -3.59 -18.28 13.57
N PHE A 603 -4.62 -17.67 14.12
CA PHE A 603 -5.86 -18.33 14.50
C PHE A 603 -7.04 -17.45 14.18
N GLY A 604 -8.05 -18.00 13.51
CA GLY A 604 -9.31 -17.33 13.24
C GLY A 604 -10.49 -18.28 13.47
N ILE A 605 -11.58 -17.74 13.95
CA ILE A 605 -12.83 -18.46 14.12
C ILE A 605 -13.99 -17.58 13.64
N SER A 606 -14.93 -18.18 12.92
CA SER A 606 -16.19 -17.56 12.51
C SER A 606 -17.34 -18.47 12.96
N HIS A 607 -18.32 -17.88 13.64
CA HIS A 607 -19.47 -18.59 14.15
C HIS A 607 -20.76 -17.89 13.74
N PRO A 608 -21.56 -18.46 12.83
CA PRO A 608 -22.90 -17.98 12.54
C PRO A 608 -23.81 -18.24 13.75
N VAL A 609 -24.16 -17.16 14.44
CA VAL A 609 -25.08 -17.20 15.60
C VAL A 609 -26.52 -17.42 15.15
N THR A 610 -26.88 -16.80 14.01
CA THR A 610 -28.14 -16.98 13.29
C THR A 610 -27.87 -17.03 11.79
N ASP A 611 -28.91 -17.23 10.99
CA ASP A 611 -28.79 -17.16 9.52
C ASP A 611 -28.38 -15.77 9.01
N ASN A 612 -28.54 -14.75 9.84
CA ASN A 612 -28.27 -13.35 9.52
C ASN A 612 -27.13 -12.73 10.33
N ASP A 613 -26.64 -13.43 11.34
CA ASP A 613 -25.63 -12.90 12.26
C ASP A 613 -24.41 -13.80 12.32
N VAL A 614 -23.24 -13.24 12.11
CA VAL A 614 -21.95 -13.92 12.23
C VAL A 614 -21.07 -13.19 13.22
N LEU A 615 -20.56 -13.91 14.19
CA LEU A 615 -19.52 -13.46 15.09
C LEU A 615 -18.20 -14.07 14.65
N TYR A 616 -17.13 -13.26 14.54
CA TYR A 616 -15.82 -13.79 14.28
C TYR A 616 -14.78 -13.19 15.23
N PHE A 617 -13.74 -13.98 15.48
CA PHE A 617 -12.58 -13.59 16.27
C PHE A 617 -11.32 -14.00 15.53
N TYR A 618 -10.30 -13.16 15.61
CA TYR A 618 -9.00 -13.42 15.04
C TYR A 618 -7.89 -13.06 16.02
N TYR A 619 -6.84 -13.88 16.01
CA TYR A 619 -5.59 -13.65 16.73
C TYR A 619 -4.42 -14.05 15.83
N GLY A 620 -3.36 -13.22 15.75
CA GLY A 620 -2.21 -13.55 14.94
C GLY A 620 -0.95 -12.78 15.30
N HIS A 621 0.18 -13.43 15.05
CA HIS A 621 1.49 -12.85 15.06
C HIS A 621 1.94 -12.58 13.62
N PHE A 622 2.47 -11.41 13.40
CA PHE A 622 3.00 -10.96 12.12
C PHE A 622 4.41 -10.47 12.30
N SER A 623 5.28 -10.78 11.37
CA SER A 623 6.67 -10.35 11.37
C SER A 623 7.06 -9.76 10.04
N GLN A 624 7.96 -8.78 10.10
CA GLN A 624 8.54 -8.12 8.94
C GLN A 624 10.03 -7.93 9.18
N LEU A 625 10.83 -8.12 8.15
CA LEU A 625 12.25 -7.79 8.17
C LEU A 625 12.46 -6.30 8.42
N PRO A 626 13.54 -5.90 9.06
CA PRO A 626 13.91 -4.50 9.11
C PRO A 626 14.13 -3.97 7.69
N THR A 627 13.82 -2.71 7.49
CA THR A 627 14.13 -2.02 6.23
C THR A 627 15.61 -2.07 5.98
N PHE A 628 16.04 -2.49 4.80
CA PHE A 628 17.43 -2.87 4.56
C PHE A 628 18.41 -1.70 4.63
N GLN A 629 17.99 -0.48 4.33
CA GLN A 629 18.82 0.69 4.59
C GLN A 629 19.25 0.80 6.06
N TYR A 630 18.41 0.37 7.02
CA TYR A 630 18.74 0.40 8.44
C TYR A 630 19.70 -0.71 8.87
N VAL A 631 19.90 -1.71 8.00
CA VAL A 631 20.84 -2.82 8.23
C VAL A 631 22.19 -2.56 7.59
N TYR A 632 22.18 -2.09 6.31
CA TYR A 632 23.38 -2.10 5.45
C TYR A 632 24.08 -0.76 5.35
N ALA A 633 23.41 0.36 5.67
CA ALA A 633 24.00 1.69 5.51
C ALA A 633 25.34 1.81 6.26
N LYS A 634 26.33 2.29 5.53
CA LYS A 634 27.64 2.73 6.07
C LYS A 634 28.39 1.69 6.92
N LEU A 635 28.18 0.40 6.68
CA LEU A 635 28.94 -0.66 7.35
C LEU A 635 30.39 -0.79 6.86
N ASN A 636 30.72 -0.23 5.69
CA ASN A 636 32.08 -0.24 5.19
C ASN A 636 32.93 0.86 5.87
N SER A 637 34.21 0.60 6.08
CA SER A 637 35.15 1.51 6.75
C SER A 637 35.52 2.77 5.93
N VAL A 638 34.98 2.92 4.72
CA VAL A 638 35.32 3.97 3.76
C VAL A 638 34.44 5.19 3.92
N SER A 639 33.25 5.04 4.49
CA SER A 639 32.29 6.13 4.69
C SER A 639 32.80 7.12 5.77
N GLN A 640 33.15 8.34 5.36
CA GLN A 640 33.79 9.36 6.23
C GLN A 640 32.82 10.47 6.71
N SER A 641 31.54 10.25 6.64
CA SER A 641 30.56 11.29 6.92
C SER A 641 30.37 11.62 8.40
N THR A 642 30.15 12.90 8.70
CA THR A 642 29.98 13.45 10.05
C THR A 642 28.54 13.40 10.57
N TYR A 643 27.54 13.26 9.72
CA TYR A 643 26.11 13.26 10.09
C TYR A 643 25.41 12.00 9.63
N GLN A 644 25.67 10.87 10.32
CA GLN A 644 25.13 9.65 9.74
C GLN A 644 24.54 8.74 10.79
N VAL A 645 23.42 8.11 10.41
CA VAL A 645 22.89 6.98 11.10
C VAL A 645 23.44 5.73 10.43
N PHE A 646 24.22 4.98 11.17
CA PHE A 646 24.82 3.74 10.71
C PHE A 646 23.81 2.61 10.76
N GLY A 647 23.88 1.73 9.78
CA GLY A 647 23.15 0.47 9.78
C GLY A 647 23.57 -0.43 10.94
N ASN A 648 22.65 -1.28 11.39
CA ASN A 648 22.89 -2.22 12.45
C ASN A 648 22.61 -3.66 11.99
N PRO A 649 23.64 -4.50 11.82
CA PRO A 649 23.46 -5.89 11.41
C PRO A 649 22.75 -6.77 12.47
N ASN A 650 22.61 -6.27 13.70
CA ASN A 650 21.89 -6.96 14.77
C ASN A 650 20.38 -6.69 14.79
N LEU A 651 19.87 -5.86 13.89
CA LEU A 651 18.44 -5.65 13.82
C LEU A 651 17.69 -6.98 13.66
N ASN A 652 16.62 -7.11 14.40
CA ASN A 652 15.69 -8.23 14.37
C ASN A 652 14.41 -7.84 13.62
N THR A 653 13.61 -8.83 13.27
CA THR A 653 12.30 -8.61 12.64
C THR A 653 11.38 -7.82 13.57
N LYS A 654 10.72 -6.81 13.02
CA LYS A 654 9.58 -6.15 13.66
C LYS A 654 8.44 -7.14 13.83
N THR A 655 7.61 -6.94 14.85
CA THR A 655 6.51 -7.85 15.17
C THR A 655 5.24 -7.10 15.52
N THR A 656 4.12 -7.58 15.01
CA THR A 656 2.79 -7.18 15.43
C THR A 656 2.04 -8.35 16.03
N VAL A 657 1.39 -8.14 17.18
CA VAL A 657 0.38 -9.04 17.73
C VAL A 657 -0.97 -8.37 17.57
N GLN A 658 -1.89 -9.02 16.84
CA GLN A 658 -3.19 -8.46 16.53
C GLN A 658 -4.31 -9.32 17.10
N TYR A 659 -5.31 -8.63 17.65
CA TYR A 659 -6.60 -9.18 18.06
C TYR A 659 -7.69 -8.45 17.29
N GLU A 660 -8.70 -9.19 16.85
CA GLU A 660 -9.86 -8.64 16.18
C GLU A 660 -11.12 -9.40 16.56
N LEU A 661 -12.19 -8.66 16.83
CA LEU A 661 -13.53 -9.18 17.07
C LEU A 661 -14.49 -8.44 16.13
N GLY A 662 -15.32 -9.17 15.41
CA GLY A 662 -16.30 -8.55 14.53
C GLY A 662 -17.66 -9.26 14.55
N ILE A 663 -18.68 -8.48 14.24
CA ILE A 663 -20.06 -8.94 14.07
C ILE A 663 -20.52 -8.47 12.70
N LYS A 664 -21.08 -9.40 11.92
CA LYS A 664 -21.73 -9.09 10.64
C LYS A 664 -23.23 -9.38 10.78
N HIS A 665 -24.05 -8.42 10.40
CA HIS A 665 -25.50 -8.55 10.39
C HIS A 665 -26.06 -8.30 8.99
N ARG A 666 -26.86 -9.23 8.49
CA ARG A 666 -27.56 -9.12 7.21
C ARG A 666 -29.01 -8.70 7.44
N PHE A 667 -29.35 -7.46 7.12
CA PHE A 667 -30.76 -7.01 7.15
C PHE A 667 -31.57 -7.59 5.99
N SER A 668 -30.94 -7.73 4.84
CA SER A 668 -31.51 -8.32 3.64
C SER A 668 -30.38 -8.81 2.71
N GLU A 669 -30.69 -9.44 1.58
CA GLU A 669 -29.72 -9.84 0.56
C GLU A 669 -28.90 -8.63 0.03
N ASP A 670 -29.52 -7.46 0.07
CA ASP A 670 -28.96 -6.22 -0.48
C ASP A 670 -28.40 -5.28 0.62
N GLN A 671 -28.43 -5.67 1.89
CA GLN A 671 -28.01 -4.79 3.00
C GLN A 671 -27.27 -5.55 4.09
N VAL A 672 -26.05 -5.15 4.37
CA VAL A 672 -25.17 -5.76 5.39
C VAL A 672 -24.51 -4.66 6.22
N LEU A 673 -24.53 -4.85 7.53
CA LEU A 673 -23.79 -4.07 8.51
C LEU A 673 -22.67 -4.95 9.08
N GLU A 674 -21.47 -4.41 9.15
CA GLU A 674 -20.33 -5.00 9.83
C GLU A 674 -19.79 -4.06 10.88
N LEU A 675 -19.62 -4.55 12.10
CA LEU A 675 -18.98 -3.86 13.21
C LEU A 675 -17.74 -4.64 13.63
N LYS A 676 -16.61 -3.95 13.75
CA LYS A 676 -15.32 -4.54 14.12
C LYS A 676 -14.67 -3.75 15.22
N ALA A 677 -13.95 -4.44 16.09
CA ALA A 677 -13.03 -3.85 17.05
C ALA A 677 -11.69 -4.56 16.93
N TYR A 678 -10.61 -3.80 16.88
CA TYR A 678 -9.26 -4.34 16.78
C TYR A 678 -8.30 -3.72 17.77
N TRP A 679 -7.27 -4.51 18.12
CA TRP A 679 -6.14 -4.10 18.93
C TRP A 679 -4.87 -4.67 18.30
N LYS A 680 -3.85 -3.81 18.10
CA LYS A 680 -2.53 -4.17 17.59
C LYS A 680 -1.47 -3.64 18.53
N ASP A 681 -0.59 -4.52 19.00
CA ASP A 681 0.65 -4.16 19.67
C ASP A 681 1.82 -4.44 18.73
N MET A 682 2.59 -3.41 18.46
CA MET A 682 3.71 -3.43 17.51
C MET A 682 5.01 -3.23 18.28
N PHE A 683 5.95 -4.15 18.12
CA PHE A 683 7.19 -4.22 18.87
C PHE A 683 8.40 -4.28 17.95
N ASP A 684 9.56 -4.00 18.54
CA ASP A 684 10.85 -4.09 17.86
C ASP A 684 10.98 -3.10 16.68
N TYR A 685 10.33 -1.94 16.78
CA TYR A 685 10.48 -0.88 15.80
C TYR A 685 11.88 -0.30 15.81
N GLU A 686 12.39 0.04 14.64
CA GLU A 686 13.65 0.71 14.49
C GLU A 686 13.57 2.16 14.97
N THR A 687 14.59 2.58 15.69
CA THR A 687 14.82 3.97 16.12
C THR A 687 16.31 4.25 16.16
N SER A 688 16.71 5.49 15.87
CA SER A 688 18.10 5.93 15.98
C SER A 688 18.48 6.18 17.43
N GLN A 689 19.68 5.78 17.81
CA GLN A 689 20.26 6.09 19.13
C GLN A 689 21.73 6.45 18.98
N THR A 690 22.17 7.44 19.77
CA THR A 690 23.59 7.79 19.84
C THR A 690 24.32 6.76 20.69
N ILE A 691 25.39 6.21 20.13
CA ILE A 691 26.28 5.27 20.80
C ILE A 691 27.67 5.84 20.95
N THR A 692 28.39 5.43 22.00
CA THR A 692 29.79 5.70 22.21
C THR A 692 30.57 4.39 22.08
N PRO A 693 31.62 4.32 21.26
CA PRO A 693 32.43 3.11 21.15
C PRO A 693 33.00 2.71 22.49
N SER A 694 32.96 1.41 22.79
CA SER A 694 33.56 0.86 24.01
C SER A 694 35.10 0.87 24.01
N ASN A 695 35.72 1.01 22.82
CA ASN A 695 37.16 1.13 22.69
C ASN A 695 37.63 2.54 23.12
N PRO A 696 38.49 2.68 24.15
CA PRO A 696 38.96 3.98 24.65
C PRO A 696 39.62 4.88 23.59
N LYS A 697 40.23 4.27 22.57
CA LYS A 697 40.85 5.00 21.46
C LYS A 697 39.81 5.82 20.67
N TYR A 698 38.56 5.32 20.59
CA TYR A 698 37.48 5.91 19.81
C TYR A 698 36.33 6.43 20.67
N ALA A 699 36.50 6.47 22.01
CA ALA A 699 35.46 6.91 22.95
C ALA A 699 35.02 8.39 22.76
N HIS A 700 35.85 9.18 22.08
CA HIS A 700 35.54 10.55 21.72
C HIS A 700 34.59 10.66 20.51
N LEU A 701 34.43 9.57 19.72
CA LEU A 701 33.52 9.51 18.61
C LEU A 701 32.12 9.11 19.10
N ARG A 702 31.13 9.80 18.65
CA ARG A 702 29.72 9.46 18.88
C ARG A 702 29.09 9.15 17.54
N PHE A 703 28.36 8.07 17.45
CA PHE A 703 27.63 7.69 16.25
C PHE A 703 26.15 7.58 16.54
N ASN A 704 25.33 7.83 15.54
CA ASN A 704 23.96 7.43 15.56
C ASN A 704 23.80 6.09 14.83
N MET A 705 23.07 5.15 15.41
CA MET A 705 22.85 3.83 14.87
C MET A 705 21.40 3.38 15.11
N TYR A 706 20.87 2.55 14.23
CA TYR A 706 19.53 2.00 14.39
C TYR A 706 19.47 0.84 15.37
N PHE A 707 18.40 0.80 16.18
CA PHE A 707 18.14 -0.26 17.16
C PHE A 707 16.65 -0.62 17.16
N ASN A 708 16.31 -1.87 17.50
CA ASN A 708 14.95 -2.29 17.82
C ASN A 708 14.59 -1.86 19.24
N ALA A 709 14.27 -0.63 19.46
CA ALA A 709 14.01 -0.05 20.78
C ALA A 709 12.74 0.81 20.85
N ASP A 710 11.88 0.69 19.86
CA ASP A 710 10.64 1.43 19.78
C ASP A 710 9.42 0.50 19.69
N TYR A 711 8.24 1.04 19.99
CA TYR A 711 6.98 0.34 19.95
C TYR A 711 5.85 1.28 19.54
N ALA A 712 4.76 0.69 19.05
CA ALA A 712 3.52 1.41 18.81
C ALA A 712 2.31 0.54 19.15
N ARG A 713 1.16 1.17 19.29
CA ARG A 713 -0.11 0.53 19.56
C ARG A 713 -1.21 1.18 18.75
N ALA A 714 -2.03 0.38 18.09
CA ALA A 714 -3.22 0.86 17.40
C ALA A 714 -4.46 0.12 17.89
N ARG A 715 -5.53 0.85 18.09
CA ARG A 715 -6.81 0.32 18.54
C ARG A 715 -7.94 1.10 17.91
N GLY A 716 -9.00 0.41 17.49
CA GLY A 716 -10.10 1.08 16.82
C GLY A 716 -11.36 0.27 16.73
N VAL A 717 -12.42 0.97 16.33
CA VAL A 717 -13.73 0.42 16.01
C VAL A 717 -14.10 0.89 14.62
N GLU A 718 -14.52 -0.06 13.79
CA GLU A 718 -14.91 0.15 12.41
C GLU A 718 -16.37 -0.24 12.22
N MET A 719 -17.12 0.55 11.43
CA MET A 719 -18.48 0.23 11.02
C MET A 719 -18.58 0.36 9.50
N ILE A 720 -19.09 -0.67 8.85
CA ILE A 720 -19.32 -0.71 7.41
C ILE A 720 -20.79 -1.02 7.16
N LEU A 721 -21.48 -0.16 6.44
CA LEU A 721 -22.82 -0.44 5.94
C LEU A 721 -22.80 -0.43 4.42
N LYS A 722 -23.10 -1.58 3.82
CA LYS A 722 -23.26 -1.74 2.37
C LYS A 722 -24.73 -1.94 2.03
N SER A 723 -25.23 -1.17 1.08
CA SER A 723 -26.63 -1.25 0.67
C SER A 723 -26.79 -1.08 -0.84
N ARG A 724 -27.51 -2.00 -1.48
CA ARG A 724 -27.91 -1.98 -2.90
C ARG A 724 -29.39 -1.66 -3.03
N VAL A 725 -29.77 -0.44 -2.68
CA VAL A 725 -31.19 -0.01 -2.64
C VAL A 725 -31.73 0.11 -4.06
N PHE A 726 -32.92 -0.47 -4.33
CA PHE A 726 -33.66 -0.36 -5.60
C PHE A 726 -32.90 -0.83 -6.84
N LYS A 727 -31.91 -1.76 -6.73
CA LYS A 727 -31.14 -2.35 -7.84
C LYS A 727 -30.34 -1.33 -8.69
N ARG A 728 -30.34 -0.04 -8.35
CA ARG A 728 -29.69 1.04 -9.11
C ARG A 728 -28.86 1.98 -8.26
N TRP A 729 -29.15 2.00 -6.96
CA TRP A 729 -28.44 2.79 -5.99
C TRP A 729 -27.53 1.88 -5.19
N TYR A 730 -26.28 2.25 -5.11
CA TYR A 730 -25.31 1.60 -4.25
C TYR A 730 -24.84 2.63 -3.23
N VAL A 731 -24.86 2.25 -1.98
CA VAL A 731 -24.48 3.12 -0.87
C VAL A 731 -23.54 2.32 0.01
N ASP A 732 -22.31 2.81 0.12
CA ASP A 732 -21.31 2.34 1.07
C ASP A 732 -21.07 3.44 2.09
N LEU A 733 -21.30 3.14 3.38
CA LEU A 733 -20.98 4.03 4.48
C LEU A 733 -19.91 3.37 5.34
N ASN A 734 -18.81 4.05 5.52
CA ASN A 734 -17.66 3.59 6.27
C ASN A 734 -17.37 4.58 7.40
N PHE A 735 -17.32 4.10 8.63
CA PHE A 735 -16.99 4.90 9.80
C PHE A 735 -15.86 4.23 10.55
N ASN A 736 -14.81 4.97 10.86
CA ASN A 736 -13.66 4.52 11.62
C ASN A 736 -13.39 5.46 12.78
N TYR A 737 -13.25 4.88 13.97
CA TYR A 737 -12.68 5.55 15.13
C TYR A 737 -11.45 4.77 15.57
N SER A 738 -10.29 5.41 15.55
CA SER A 738 -9.02 4.77 15.90
C SER A 738 -8.12 5.70 16.70
N ILE A 739 -7.24 5.09 17.49
CA ILE A 739 -6.20 5.78 18.26
C ILE A 739 -4.89 5.05 18.01
N VAL A 740 -3.90 5.80 17.55
CA VAL A 740 -2.56 5.29 17.27
C VAL A 740 -1.54 6.01 18.15
N THR A 741 -0.90 5.25 19.02
CA THR A 741 0.10 5.76 19.96
C THR A 741 1.40 4.98 19.83
N GLY A 742 2.50 5.57 20.18
CA GLY A 742 3.81 4.93 20.21
C GLY A 742 4.86 5.89 20.74
N LYS A 743 6.11 5.49 20.60
CA LYS A 743 7.23 6.30 21.07
C LYS A 743 7.70 7.29 20.00
N SER A 744 7.88 6.86 18.77
CA SER A 744 8.36 7.68 17.65
C SER A 744 7.55 7.42 16.38
N SER A 745 7.29 8.48 15.62
CA SER A 745 6.61 8.36 14.32
C SER A 745 7.57 7.87 13.22
N SER A 746 8.85 8.24 13.31
CA SER A 746 9.89 7.85 12.36
C SER A 746 11.10 7.28 13.10
N PRO A 747 11.87 6.37 12.48
CA PRO A 747 13.14 5.92 13.02
C PRO A 747 14.17 7.02 13.25
N LEU A 748 14.01 8.16 12.59
CA LEU A 748 14.90 9.34 12.68
C LEU A 748 14.48 10.36 13.76
N ASP A 749 13.31 10.22 14.37
CA ASP A 749 12.77 11.20 15.31
C ASP A 749 13.79 11.59 16.42
N ASN A 750 14.51 10.61 16.99
CA ASN A 750 15.52 10.87 18.01
C ASN A 750 16.70 11.69 17.48
N LEU A 751 17.12 11.46 16.23
CA LEU A 751 18.17 12.25 15.60
C LEU A 751 17.71 13.69 15.38
N LEU A 752 16.48 13.88 14.89
CA LEU A 752 15.89 15.20 14.66
C LEU A 752 15.71 15.97 15.97
N VAL A 753 15.38 15.29 17.07
CA VAL A 753 15.33 15.89 18.41
C VAL A 753 16.74 16.34 18.83
N GLN A 754 17.76 15.51 18.67
CA GLN A 754 19.14 15.87 19.01
C GLN A 754 19.68 17.04 18.17
N ALA A 755 19.25 17.11 16.91
CA ALA A 755 19.58 18.22 16.01
C ALA A 755 18.75 19.49 16.29
N GLY A 756 17.80 19.45 17.23
CA GLY A 756 16.91 20.58 17.52
C GLY A 756 15.82 20.83 16.46
N ALA A 757 15.70 19.95 15.47
CA ALA A 757 14.69 20.05 14.41
C ALA A 757 13.30 19.59 14.87
N LEU A 758 13.23 18.73 15.88
CA LEU A 758 11.99 18.31 16.55
C LEU A 758 12.10 18.56 18.07
N SER A 759 10.97 18.88 18.67
CA SER A 759 10.87 18.95 20.13
C SER A 759 11.00 17.56 20.75
N GLU A 760 11.67 17.45 21.89
CA GLU A 760 11.75 16.22 22.66
C GLU A 760 10.34 15.77 23.08
N LYS A 761 10.05 14.49 22.83
CA LYS A 761 8.77 13.90 23.22
C LYS A 761 8.85 13.35 24.64
N PRO A 762 7.74 13.37 25.40
CA PRO A 762 7.70 12.72 26.70
C PRO A 762 8.11 11.24 26.64
N LEU A 763 8.65 10.71 27.72
CA LEU A 763 9.07 9.30 27.84
C LEU A 763 7.90 8.29 27.83
N GLY A 764 6.69 8.74 27.52
CA GLY A 764 5.49 7.92 27.44
C GLY A 764 5.03 7.61 26.01
N GLU A 765 3.84 7.06 25.89
CA GLU A 765 3.15 6.90 24.61
C GLU A 765 2.68 8.27 24.10
N ASN A 766 3.04 8.58 22.85
CA ASN A 766 2.61 9.78 22.14
C ASN A 766 1.72 9.38 20.97
N PHE A 767 0.86 10.30 20.52
CA PHE A 767 0.13 10.08 19.28
C PHE A 767 1.09 10.10 18.08
N MET A 768 0.84 9.20 17.13
CA MET A 768 1.62 9.17 15.89
C MET A 768 1.22 10.34 14.99
N SER A 769 2.13 10.79 14.12
CA SER A 769 1.92 11.93 13.21
C SER A 769 0.74 11.73 12.26
N TRP A 770 0.41 10.48 11.93
CA TRP A 770 -0.72 10.10 11.08
C TRP A 770 -2.00 9.75 11.85
N ASP A 771 -2.04 9.92 13.20
CA ASP A 771 -3.25 9.64 13.97
C ASP A 771 -4.38 10.58 13.59
N LYS A 772 -5.42 10.03 12.95
CA LYS A 772 -6.68 10.70 12.62
C LYS A 772 -7.80 9.94 13.31
N PRO A 773 -8.24 10.38 14.48
CA PRO A 773 -9.17 9.60 15.30
C PRO A 773 -10.49 9.25 14.64
N LEU A 774 -11.04 10.16 13.86
CA LEU A 774 -12.37 9.99 13.27
C LEU A 774 -12.29 10.12 11.75
N GLN A 775 -12.82 9.12 11.06
CA GLN A 775 -12.95 9.13 9.60
C GLN A 775 -14.33 8.60 9.21
N PHE A 776 -14.95 9.25 8.26
CA PHE A 776 -16.19 8.84 7.64
C PHE A 776 -16.08 8.96 6.13
N PHE A 777 -16.42 7.89 5.43
CA PHE A 777 -16.49 7.85 3.97
C PHE A 777 -17.87 7.39 3.55
N SER A 778 -18.43 8.04 2.55
CA SER A 778 -19.65 7.60 1.90
C SER A 778 -19.47 7.63 0.39
N ASN A 779 -19.72 6.49 -0.24
CA ASN A 779 -19.75 6.37 -1.69
C ASN A 779 -21.18 6.03 -2.10
N ILE A 780 -21.78 6.91 -2.89
CA ILE A 780 -23.13 6.76 -3.42
C ILE A 780 -23.04 6.80 -4.93
N TYR A 781 -23.44 5.74 -5.61
CA TYR A 781 -23.52 5.77 -7.05
C TYR A 781 -24.85 5.25 -7.56
N TYR A 782 -25.28 5.86 -8.66
CA TYR A 782 -26.54 5.61 -9.33
C TYR A 782 -26.30 5.32 -10.80
N ASN A 783 -26.80 4.20 -11.28
CA ASN A 783 -26.75 3.79 -12.68
C ASN A 783 -28.15 3.79 -13.30
N HIS A 784 -28.34 4.65 -14.30
CA HIS A 784 -29.62 4.79 -14.99
C HIS A 784 -29.69 3.88 -16.24
N PRO A 785 -30.83 3.23 -16.55
CA PRO A 785 -30.99 2.37 -17.73
C PRO A 785 -30.72 3.05 -19.07
N ALA A 786 -30.82 4.38 -19.13
CA ALA A 786 -30.53 5.16 -20.32
C ALA A 786 -29.03 5.48 -20.47
N ASN A 787 -28.15 4.64 -19.92
CA ASN A 787 -26.68 4.74 -20.04
C ASN A 787 -26.08 6.07 -19.52
N TRP A 788 -26.61 6.60 -18.42
CA TRP A 788 -25.97 7.67 -17.67
C TRP A 788 -25.87 7.25 -16.19
N GLY A 789 -24.92 7.83 -15.48
CA GLY A 789 -24.75 7.59 -14.06
C GLY A 789 -24.11 8.77 -13.36
N ALA A 790 -24.24 8.73 -12.03
CA ALA A 790 -23.65 9.69 -11.12
C ALA A 790 -23.02 8.96 -9.96
N SER A 791 -21.82 9.39 -9.55
CA SER A 791 -21.13 8.93 -8.37
C SER A 791 -20.82 10.12 -7.48
N LEU A 792 -21.13 10.02 -6.21
CA LEU A 792 -20.87 11.03 -5.19
C LEU A 792 -20.00 10.38 -4.10
N ARG A 793 -18.86 10.98 -3.85
CA ARG A 793 -17.97 10.64 -2.73
C ARG A 793 -18.08 11.73 -1.69
N ILE A 794 -18.25 11.36 -0.46
CA ILE A 794 -18.25 12.26 0.70
C ILE A 794 -17.22 11.73 1.67
N GLU A 795 -16.26 12.56 2.02
CA GLU A 795 -15.26 12.27 3.01
C GLU A 795 -15.33 13.30 4.14
N PHE A 796 -15.28 12.83 5.36
CA PHE A 796 -15.11 13.65 6.56
C PHE A 796 -14.00 13.03 7.41
N GLY A 797 -13.02 13.83 7.78
CA GLY A 797 -11.95 13.42 8.68
C GLY A 797 -11.77 14.41 9.81
N SER A 798 -11.50 13.91 11.03
CA SER A 798 -10.88 14.76 12.04
C SER A 798 -9.48 15.11 11.57
N GLY A 799 -9.00 16.29 11.92
CA GLY A 799 -7.59 16.63 11.72
C GLY A 799 -6.67 15.64 12.44
N ARG A 800 -5.44 15.57 11.99
CA ARG A 800 -4.38 14.82 12.67
C ARG A 800 -3.97 15.50 13.98
N ARG A 801 -3.29 14.77 14.81
CA ARG A 801 -2.68 15.29 16.04
C ARG A 801 -1.39 16.04 15.72
N TYR A 802 -1.17 17.14 16.40
CA TYR A 802 0.08 17.89 16.29
C TYR A 802 0.47 18.50 17.64
N THR A 803 1.73 18.76 17.81
CA THR A 803 2.23 19.54 18.94
C THR A 803 2.24 21.00 18.52
N ARG A 804 1.48 21.82 19.23
CA ARG A 804 1.46 23.25 18.95
C ARG A 804 2.83 23.85 19.23
N SER A 805 3.49 24.40 18.23
CA SER A 805 4.63 25.26 18.45
C SER A 805 4.11 26.63 18.88
N ILE A 806 4.66 27.18 19.96
CA ILE A 806 4.30 28.51 20.39
C ILE A 806 5.13 29.49 19.56
N PRO A 807 4.50 30.35 18.77
CA PRO A 807 5.24 31.33 17.96
C PRO A 807 5.96 32.32 18.87
N GLY A 808 7.19 32.60 18.53
CA GLY A 808 7.88 33.78 18.99
C GLY A 808 8.82 33.56 20.17
N THR A 809 10.07 33.44 19.86
CA THR A 809 11.18 33.53 20.86
C THR A 809 11.30 34.88 21.51
N ASN A 810 10.56 35.89 21.05
CA ASN A 810 10.65 37.25 21.56
C ASN A 810 9.47 37.67 22.45
N GLU A 811 8.40 36.93 22.47
CA GLU A 811 7.24 37.20 23.35
C GLU A 811 7.31 36.29 24.58
N TYR A 812 7.98 36.76 25.55
CA TYR A 812 8.20 36.06 26.82
C TYR A 812 7.04 36.24 27.83
N GLU A 813 5.96 36.80 27.40
CA GLU A 813 4.74 36.91 28.19
C GLU A 813 3.87 35.69 27.95
N ASP A 814 3.75 34.82 28.94
CA ASP A 814 2.90 33.65 28.96
C ASP A 814 3.20 32.54 27.90
N GLY A 815 4.41 32.00 27.90
CA GLY A 815 4.83 30.99 26.92
C GLY A 815 5.36 29.70 27.55
N ILE A 816 5.41 28.64 26.73
CA ILE A 816 6.16 27.43 27.01
C ILE A 816 7.48 27.48 26.26
N ARG A 817 8.58 27.21 26.96
CA ARG A 817 9.91 27.03 26.36
C ARG A 817 10.35 25.59 26.49
N TYR A 818 11.12 25.17 25.52
CA TYR A 818 11.83 23.90 25.56
C TYR A 818 13.29 24.17 25.89
N VAL A 819 13.79 23.60 26.99
CA VAL A 819 15.19 23.60 27.35
C VAL A 819 15.65 22.16 27.37
N ASP A 820 16.62 21.82 26.54
CA ASP A 820 17.06 20.44 26.30
C ASP A 820 15.91 19.48 25.98
N GLY A 821 14.90 19.98 25.19
CA GLY A 821 13.74 19.22 24.81
C GLY A 821 12.67 19.06 25.89
N VAL A 822 12.85 19.57 27.07
CA VAL A 822 11.86 19.56 28.14
C VAL A 822 11.05 20.84 28.10
N PRO A 823 9.70 20.78 28.04
CA PRO A 823 8.87 21.98 28.06
C PRO A 823 8.84 22.57 29.45
N TYR A 824 9.08 23.85 29.53
CA TYR A 824 8.92 24.66 30.73
C TYR A 824 7.88 25.73 30.48
N TYR A 825 7.01 25.95 31.44
CA TYR A 825 6.17 27.15 31.46
C TYR A 825 7.06 28.35 31.79
N VAL A 826 7.15 29.28 30.87
CA VAL A 826 7.87 30.53 31.06
C VAL A 826 6.84 31.58 31.40
N GLY A 827 6.64 31.83 32.68
CA GLY A 827 5.85 32.95 33.17
C GLY A 827 6.46 34.31 32.82
N PRO A 828 5.85 35.40 33.23
CA PRO A 828 6.38 36.74 33.03
C PRO A 828 7.82 36.83 33.55
N ARG A 829 8.66 37.55 32.82
CA ARG A 829 10.04 37.80 33.24
C ARG A 829 10.07 38.39 34.63
N ASP A 830 11.04 37.95 35.44
CA ASP A 830 11.34 38.62 36.67
C ASP A 830 11.81 40.08 36.32
N GLY A 831 11.03 41.04 36.79
CA GLY A 831 11.28 42.45 36.48
C GLY A 831 12.66 42.93 36.91
N ASP A 832 13.35 42.23 37.84
CA ASP A 832 14.67 42.54 38.32
C ASP A 832 15.79 41.83 37.51
N ASN A 833 15.47 40.77 36.77
CA ASN A 833 16.42 40.09 35.93
C ASN A 833 15.78 39.61 34.60
N PRO A 834 15.88 40.38 33.54
CA PRO A 834 15.25 40.07 32.25
C PRO A 834 15.76 38.78 31.60
N ASN A 835 16.83 38.18 32.11
CA ASN A 835 17.35 36.89 31.65
C ASN A 835 16.97 35.73 32.57
N ALA A 836 16.31 35.98 33.71
CA ALA A 836 15.80 34.95 34.56
C ALA A 836 14.34 34.59 34.20
N TYR A 837 14.09 33.32 34.11
CA TYR A 837 12.78 32.78 33.80
C TYR A 837 12.23 32.11 35.06
N ILE A 838 10.96 32.40 35.41
CA ILE A 838 10.22 31.55 36.32
C ILE A 838 9.81 30.34 35.50
N SER A 839 10.52 29.24 35.66
CA SER A 839 10.16 27.98 34.99
C SER A 839 9.37 27.13 35.99
N ASP A 840 8.14 26.78 35.63
CA ASP A 840 7.36 25.81 36.38
C ASP A 840 6.92 24.71 35.43
N TYR A 841 7.43 23.50 35.67
CA TYR A 841 7.05 22.33 34.92
C TYR A 841 5.74 21.79 35.52
N THR A 842 4.62 21.98 34.81
CA THR A 842 3.34 21.38 35.22
C THR A 842 3.01 20.16 34.32
N PRO A 843 2.80 18.98 34.92
CA PRO A 843 2.38 17.78 34.16
C PRO A 843 1.05 17.98 33.42
N GLU A 844 0.22 18.93 33.80
CA GLU A 844 -1.02 19.28 33.12
C GLU A 844 -0.78 19.94 31.76
N LEU A 845 0.28 20.73 31.63
CA LEU A 845 0.67 21.32 30.36
C LEU A 845 1.06 20.25 29.32
N PHE A 846 1.71 19.19 29.75
CA PHE A 846 2.03 18.06 28.93
C PHE A 846 0.80 17.33 28.37
N LYS A 847 -0.32 17.35 29.09
CA LYS A 847 -1.58 16.79 28.58
C LYS A 847 -2.19 17.65 27.48
N ILE A 848 -1.85 18.91 27.42
CA ILE A 848 -2.32 19.85 26.40
C ILE A 848 -1.43 19.77 25.16
N LEU A 849 -0.11 19.60 25.35
CA LEU A 849 0.84 19.45 24.26
C LEU A 849 0.67 18.08 23.57
N GLY A 850 0.44 18.09 22.28
CA GLY A 850 0.19 16.89 21.49
C GLY A 850 -1.25 16.39 21.52
N MET A 851 -2.20 17.12 22.12
CA MET A 851 -3.62 16.80 22.12
C MET A 851 -4.48 17.66 21.19
N GLU A 852 -3.91 18.69 20.57
CA GLU A 852 -4.65 19.49 19.61
C GLU A 852 -4.76 18.75 18.29
N ASN A 853 -5.95 18.76 17.71
CA ASN A 853 -6.16 18.28 16.36
C ASN A 853 -6.12 19.48 15.41
N ILE A 854 -5.51 19.30 14.26
CA ILE A 854 -5.81 20.16 13.10
C ILE A 854 -7.32 20.17 12.91
N SER A 855 -7.86 21.28 12.44
CA SER A 855 -9.29 21.34 12.09
C SER A 855 -9.66 20.15 11.20
N GLY A 856 -10.82 19.55 11.48
CA GLY A 856 -11.36 18.51 10.63
C GLY A 856 -11.64 19.07 9.24
N TYR A 857 -11.72 18.20 8.26
CA TYR A 857 -12.02 18.54 6.88
C TYR A 857 -13.21 17.73 6.36
N SER A 858 -13.89 18.29 5.35
CA SER A 858 -14.90 17.58 4.59
C SER A 858 -14.63 17.75 3.11
N MET A 859 -14.69 16.69 2.34
CA MET A 859 -14.48 16.73 0.91
C MET A 859 -15.65 16.05 0.20
N VAL A 860 -16.09 16.63 -0.89
CA VAL A 860 -17.17 16.08 -1.72
C VAL A 860 -16.71 16.09 -3.16
N ASP A 861 -16.73 14.92 -3.79
CA ASP A 861 -16.37 14.71 -5.18
C ASP A 861 -17.58 14.19 -5.96
N LEU A 862 -17.68 14.59 -7.22
CA LEU A 862 -18.76 14.20 -8.12
C LEU A 862 -18.23 13.71 -9.45
N LYS A 863 -18.71 12.56 -9.89
CA LYS A 863 -18.50 12.05 -11.24
C LYS A 863 -19.85 11.87 -11.93
N LEU A 864 -19.99 12.47 -13.08
CA LEU A 864 -21.14 12.29 -13.97
C LEU A 864 -20.66 11.61 -15.24
N HIS A 865 -21.44 10.69 -15.76
CA HIS A 865 -21.12 10.11 -17.05
C HIS A 865 -22.36 9.85 -17.91
N LYS A 866 -22.15 9.89 -19.23
CA LYS A 866 -23.13 9.51 -20.25
C LYS A 866 -22.44 8.67 -21.32
N SER A 867 -23.01 7.48 -21.58
CA SER A 867 -22.54 6.62 -22.68
C SER A 867 -23.51 6.67 -23.86
N PHE A 868 -22.97 6.60 -25.07
CA PHE A 868 -23.72 6.55 -26.33
C PHE A 868 -22.93 5.74 -27.37
N ASN A 869 -23.63 5.17 -28.35
CA ASN A 869 -23.03 4.38 -29.42
C ASN A 869 -23.08 5.17 -30.73
N ILE A 870 -21.91 5.31 -31.37
CA ILE A 870 -21.81 5.94 -32.71
C ILE A 870 -20.97 4.99 -33.58
N ALA A 871 -21.47 4.64 -34.77
CA ALA A 871 -20.78 3.79 -35.71
C ALA A 871 -20.24 2.45 -35.15
N GLY A 872 -20.96 1.86 -34.19
CA GLY A 872 -20.58 0.59 -33.55
C GLY A 872 -19.56 0.74 -32.40
N LEU A 873 -19.08 1.95 -32.14
CA LEU A 873 -18.19 2.24 -31.01
C LEU A 873 -19.01 2.85 -29.85
N LYS A 874 -18.66 2.45 -28.63
CA LYS A 874 -19.25 3.01 -27.42
C LYS A 874 -18.39 4.17 -26.92
N TYR A 875 -18.98 5.35 -26.90
CA TYR A 875 -18.37 6.55 -26.33
C TYR A 875 -18.90 6.76 -24.92
N LYS A 876 -18.04 7.19 -24.02
CA LYS A 876 -18.41 7.61 -22.66
C LYS A 876 -17.83 9.00 -22.42
N LEU A 877 -18.71 9.99 -22.35
CA LEU A 877 -18.34 11.31 -21.87
C LEU A 877 -18.47 11.30 -20.35
N TYR A 878 -17.50 11.85 -19.64
CA TYR A 878 -17.54 11.97 -18.19
C TYR A 878 -17.02 13.35 -17.75
N LEU A 879 -17.53 13.79 -16.60
CA LEU A 879 -17.11 14.97 -15.89
C LEU A 879 -16.77 14.51 -14.46
N GLU A 880 -15.56 14.79 -14.02
CA GLU A 880 -15.08 14.57 -12.66
C GLU A 880 -14.82 15.93 -12.03
N ILE A 881 -15.39 16.19 -10.86
CA ILE A 881 -15.19 17.39 -10.07
C ILE A 881 -14.73 16.91 -8.69
N GLU A 882 -13.51 17.22 -8.36
CA GLU A 882 -12.93 16.92 -7.05
C GLU A 882 -13.06 18.15 -6.17
N ASN A 883 -13.34 17.94 -4.87
CA ASN A 883 -13.46 19.00 -3.87
C ASN A 883 -14.42 20.13 -4.28
N ILE A 884 -15.69 19.80 -4.55
CA ILE A 884 -16.73 20.72 -5.07
C ILE A 884 -16.85 22.03 -4.25
N PHE A 885 -16.57 21.97 -2.95
CA PHE A 885 -16.71 23.09 -2.03
C PHE A 885 -15.41 23.88 -1.84
N ASP A 886 -14.34 23.54 -2.55
CA ASP A 886 -13.02 24.15 -2.43
C ASP A 886 -12.52 24.21 -0.97
N GLU A 887 -12.77 23.13 -0.22
CA GLU A 887 -12.34 23.02 1.17
C GLU A 887 -10.82 22.98 1.24
N GLN A 888 -10.24 23.89 1.99
CA GLN A 888 -8.81 23.91 2.23
C GLN A 888 -8.47 22.85 3.28
N ILE A 889 -7.83 21.77 2.84
CA ILE A 889 -7.36 20.71 3.73
C ILE A 889 -5.98 21.08 4.25
N PRO A 890 -5.84 21.37 5.56
CA PRO A 890 -4.53 21.68 6.13
C PRO A 890 -3.60 20.47 6.02
N ARG A 891 -2.63 20.53 5.13
CA ARG A 891 -1.64 19.45 4.96
C ARG A 891 -0.51 19.55 5.97
N ARG A 892 -0.09 20.76 6.34
CA ARG A 892 0.98 21.04 7.31
C ARG A 892 0.62 22.26 8.16
N ILE A 893 1.03 22.27 9.41
CA ILE A 893 1.04 23.43 10.31
C ILE A 893 2.49 23.78 10.58
#